data_8870db173cb575ab02839ebad2c327c6
#
_entry.id   8870db173cb575ab02839ebad2c327c6
#
_cell.length_a   1.000
_cell.length_b   1.000
_cell.length_c   1.000
_cell.angle_alpha   90.00
_cell.angle_beta   90.00
_cell.angle_gamma   90.00
#
_symmetry.space_group_name_H-M   'P 1'
#
loop_
_entity.id
_entity.type
_entity.pdbx_description
1 polymer ?
#
loop_
_entity_poly.entity_id
_entity_poly.type
_entity_poly.pdbx_seq_one_letter_code
_entity_poly.pdbx_strand_id
1 'polypeptide(L)'
;MADILQVNTELPADFTPTASSGLTDEEAASRKPNISHHRPDKSTAQILAENLFTPFNGLNVALAVCLALVGSWRNMLFLGVVVSNTLIGTVQELRARKTIRKLSLLNAPTAHVLRNGQEKTCAPDALVAGDLVILRAGDQVMADAVVTSGQGAANESLLTGESTPMRKQPGDFLLSGSYILEGTFTAQLVYVGDESYAARLTRSAKEIRRPKSVLMTEVNRLIRIVSAALIPIGLLLFCKQFFLQHLPLTTAVPTSVAAMIGMIPEGLILLISVALAVGVIKLGKRNTLVQELYGIETLSRADVLCLDKTGTITTGKMTVDSLLPLSGDEGAMRTQLRRFLSSMDERSGTLDALRAEIPDVQGEKPVAVLPFSSERKKSAVSFADGTTLILGAPTFVLDDAHLAPIRKTLSDCAGRGLRVLVLAEADGCVTETDAPAVTRVIGLCLLTDEIRPAAQETLHYFHTQGVALKIISGDDEKTVAAIARKVGLSGGAVDASTLSDDELPDACERYAVFGRVTPTRKKALVEALKAKGHHVAMTGDGVNDIPALKAADCSIAMAGGADATKQAAQLTLLDANFANMPLIVAEGRRVVGNITRAASLFLVKTLYSFALALLTLLFPVEYPFQPIQLTLISSLTIGLPAFLLTLEPNQERIQGSFLRTVLTRAIPGAAAVCICSMAAMAGVNFGWDMADCKTLAALCAGAVGLMMLYSVSVPLTKLRAAVCAVMTAGFVLAVCYFKQIFYFEHLTLAQYGALAGLIVLAALVMAAVSWAAKRLPGKKG
;
A
#
# COMPACT_ATOMS: atom_id res chain seq x y z
N MET A 1 -14.06 28.77 -5.98
CA MET A 1 -13.32 27.76 -5.17
C MET A 1 -12.80 28.32 -3.83
N ALA A 2 -12.54 29.62 -3.74
CA ALA A 2 -12.08 30.25 -2.48
C ALA A 2 -13.15 30.32 -1.37
N ASP A 3 -14.42 30.48 -1.73
CA ASP A 3 -15.50 30.63 -0.73
C ASP A 3 -15.97 29.31 -0.06
N ILE A 4 -15.51 28.16 -0.52
CA ILE A 4 -15.92 26.84 0.02
C ILE A 4 -14.93 26.36 1.10
N LEU A 5 -13.77 26.99 1.19
CA LEU A 5 -12.68 26.63 2.11
C LEU A 5 -12.58 27.56 3.34
N GLN A 6 -13.55 28.43 3.58
CA GLN A 6 -13.56 29.19 4.83
C GLN A 6 -13.70 28.20 5.99
N VAL A 7 -12.63 28.11 6.78
CA VAL A 7 -12.65 27.42 8.07
C VAL A 7 -13.71 28.10 8.92
N ASN A 8 -14.81 27.43 9.19
CA ASN A 8 -15.82 27.96 10.09
C ASN A 8 -15.29 27.87 11.51
N THR A 9 -14.65 28.93 11.96
CA THR A 9 -14.16 29.10 13.34
C THR A 9 -15.17 29.86 14.20
N GLU A 10 -16.39 30.06 13.71
CA GLU A 10 -17.47 30.66 14.48
C GLU A 10 -18.17 29.57 15.30
N LEU A 11 -18.48 29.89 16.55
CA LEU A 11 -19.28 29.03 17.42
C LEU A 11 -20.72 29.01 16.89
N PRO A 12 -21.41 27.84 16.89
CA PRO A 12 -22.82 27.78 16.54
C PRO A 12 -23.63 28.71 17.46
N ALA A 13 -24.72 29.27 16.95
CA ALA A 13 -25.58 30.19 17.72
C ALA A 13 -26.20 29.56 18.99
N ASP A 14 -26.30 28.23 19.02
CA ASP A 14 -26.79 27.41 20.13
C ASP A 14 -25.66 26.80 20.98
N PHE A 15 -24.42 27.26 20.79
CA PHE A 15 -23.30 26.77 21.61
C PHE A 15 -23.49 27.07 23.08
N THR A 16 -23.47 26.01 23.88
CA THR A 16 -23.49 26.10 25.34
C THR A 16 -22.26 25.40 25.90
N PRO A 17 -21.47 26.07 26.78
CA PRO A 17 -20.35 25.43 27.45
C PRO A 17 -20.83 24.23 28.28
N THR A 18 -20.22 23.10 28.09
CA THR A 18 -20.48 21.90 28.88
C THR A 18 -19.82 22.03 30.26
N ALA A 19 -20.49 21.55 31.31
CA ALA A 19 -19.92 21.54 32.65
C ALA A 19 -18.59 20.80 32.72
N SER A 20 -17.71 21.15 33.64
CA SER A 20 -16.39 20.52 33.81
C SER A 20 -16.45 18.99 34.09
N SER A 21 -17.61 18.47 34.51
CA SER A 21 -17.90 17.04 34.68
C SER A 21 -18.20 16.31 33.35
N GLY A 22 -18.33 17.05 32.26
CA GLY A 22 -18.77 16.49 30.97
C GLY A 22 -20.29 16.24 30.93
N LEU A 23 -20.77 15.75 29.78
CA LEU A 23 -22.17 15.35 29.61
C LEU A 23 -22.51 14.11 30.46
N THR A 24 -23.76 13.95 30.81
CA THR A 24 -24.28 12.68 31.32
C THR A 24 -24.46 11.68 30.18
N ASP A 25 -24.47 10.39 30.50
CA ASP A 25 -24.69 9.34 29.47
C ASP A 25 -26.09 9.45 28.83
N GLU A 26 -27.09 9.95 29.57
CA GLU A 26 -28.45 10.19 29.07
C GLU A 26 -28.50 11.38 28.10
N GLU A 27 -27.82 12.48 28.43
CA GLU A 27 -27.69 13.63 27.51
C GLU A 27 -26.95 13.26 26.24
N ALA A 28 -25.85 12.49 26.34
CA ALA A 28 -25.12 12.03 25.19
C ALA A 28 -25.96 11.10 24.29
N ALA A 29 -26.76 10.21 24.86
CA ALA A 29 -27.64 9.32 24.10
C ALA A 29 -28.77 10.06 23.35
N SER A 30 -29.15 11.26 23.82
CA SER A 30 -30.20 12.08 23.18
C SER A 30 -29.70 12.89 22.00
N ARG A 31 -28.38 13.04 21.84
CA ARG A 31 -27.76 13.89 20.82
C ARG A 31 -27.38 13.09 19.57
N LYS A 32 -27.21 13.78 18.42
CA LYS A 32 -26.79 13.17 17.18
C LYS A 32 -25.34 12.66 17.28
N PRO A 33 -25.08 11.38 16.95
CA PRO A 33 -23.74 10.82 16.99
C PRO A 33 -22.86 11.34 15.85
N ASN A 34 -21.53 11.24 16.01
CA ASN A 34 -20.51 11.64 15.03
C ASN A 34 -20.43 10.63 13.88
N ILE A 35 -21.53 10.43 13.18
CA ILE A 35 -21.61 9.53 12.02
C ILE A 35 -21.60 10.34 10.74
N SER A 36 -20.56 10.17 9.93
CA SER A 36 -20.56 10.72 8.58
C SER A 36 -21.21 9.71 7.62
N HIS A 37 -22.23 10.16 6.91
CA HIS A 37 -22.93 9.38 5.87
C HIS A 37 -22.08 9.21 4.60
N HIS A 38 -20.95 9.93 4.50
CA HIS A 38 -20.03 9.89 3.35
C HIS A 38 -18.88 8.89 3.53
N ARG A 39 -19.10 7.79 4.26
CA ARG A 39 -18.12 6.69 4.25
C ARG A 39 -18.07 6.05 2.87
N PRO A 40 -16.87 5.87 2.28
CA PRO A 40 -16.72 5.31 0.93
C PRO A 40 -16.96 3.79 0.87
N ASP A 41 -17.63 3.21 1.87
CA ASP A 41 -17.93 1.79 1.88
C ASP A 41 -19.09 1.49 0.92
N LYS A 42 -18.73 0.91 -0.23
CA LYS A 42 -19.73 0.45 -1.21
C LYS A 42 -20.65 -0.57 -0.57
N SER A 43 -21.95 -0.46 -0.79
CA SER A 43 -22.92 -1.48 -0.35
C SER A 43 -22.73 -2.80 -1.10
N THR A 44 -23.24 -3.90 -0.55
CA THR A 44 -23.23 -5.22 -1.24
C THR A 44 -23.93 -5.14 -2.60
N ALA A 45 -25.00 -4.35 -2.71
CA ALA A 45 -25.71 -4.14 -3.96
C ALA A 45 -24.88 -3.36 -4.98
N GLN A 46 -24.11 -2.37 -4.55
CA GLN A 46 -23.19 -1.63 -5.42
C GLN A 46 -22.07 -2.53 -5.95
N ILE A 47 -21.50 -3.39 -5.10
CA ILE A 47 -20.47 -4.37 -5.51
C ILE A 47 -21.04 -5.32 -6.57
N LEU A 48 -22.23 -5.85 -6.35
CA LEU A 48 -22.89 -6.73 -7.31
C LEU A 48 -23.15 -6.00 -8.62
N ALA A 49 -23.66 -4.77 -8.55
CA ALA A 49 -23.94 -3.96 -9.73
C ALA A 49 -22.65 -3.62 -10.52
N GLU A 50 -21.57 -3.22 -9.86
CA GLU A 50 -20.29 -2.92 -10.52
C GLU A 50 -19.66 -4.13 -11.19
N ASN A 51 -19.80 -5.34 -10.61
CA ASN A 51 -19.30 -6.56 -11.23
C ASN A 51 -20.22 -7.07 -12.35
N LEU A 52 -21.53 -6.80 -12.28
CA LEU A 52 -22.51 -7.26 -13.28
C LEU A 52 -22.55 -6.31 -14.49
N PHE A 53 -22.66 -4.99 -14.23
CA PHE A 53 -22.82 -3.97 -15.28
C PHE A 53 -21.48 -3.40 -15.76
N THR A 54 -20.55 -4.29 -16.11
CA THR A 54 -19.31 -3.83 -16.78
C THR A 54 -19.57 -3.61 -18.28
N PRO A 55 -18.83 -2.68 -18.93
CA PRO A 55 -18.95 -2.50 -20.38
C PRO A 55 -18.72 -3.78 -21.19
N PHE A 56 -17.84 -4.66 -20.71
CA PHE A 56 -17.56 -5.96 -21.35
C PHE A 56 -18.71 -6.95 -21.18
N ASN A 57 -19.36 -7.00 -20.02
CA ASN A 57 -20.54 -7.85 -19.83
C ASN A 57 -21.70 -7.36 -20.72
N GLY A 58 -21.90 -6.06 -20.81
CA GLY A 58 -22.89 -5.47 -21.71
C GLY A 58 -22.62 -5.84 -23.18
N LEU A 59 -21.36 -5.75 -23.62
CA LEU A 59 -20.95 -6.17 -24.96
C LEU A 59 -21.17 -7.68 -25.18
N ASN A 60 -20.78 -8.52 -24.23
CA ASN A 60 -20.99 -9.97 -24.33
C ASN A 60 -22.47 -10.33 -24.44
N VAL A 61 -23.36 -9.64 -23.71
CA VAL A 61 -24.79 -9.81 -23.82
C VAL A 61 -25.30 -9.39 -25.22
N ALA A 62 -24.83 -8.26 -25.75
CA ALA A 62 -25.18 -7.83 -27.09
C ALA A 62 -24.73 -8.83 -28.17
N LEU A 63 -23.50 -9.36 -28.07
CA LEU A 63 -22.99 -10.39 -28.96
C LEU A 63 -23.80 -11.71 -28.86
N ALA A 64 -24.23 -12.08 -27.66
CA ALA A 64 -25.08 -13.24 -27.45
C ALA A 64 -26.47 -13.06 -28.10
N VAL A 65 -27.04 -11.86 -27.99
CA VAL A 65 -28.31 -11.53 -28.69
C VAL A 65 -28.14 -11.67 -30.21
N CYS A 66 -27.03 -11.18 -30.79
CA CYS A 66 -26.74 -11.38 -32.21
C CYS A 66 -26.68 -12.85 -32.60
N LEU A 67 -26.04 -13.71 -31.78
CA LEU A 67 -25.98 -15.15 -32.01
C LEU A 67 -27.36 -15.83 -31.88
N ALA A 68 -28.16 -15.41 -30.90
CA ALA A 68 -29.52 -15.91 -30.72
C ALA A 68 -30.44 -15.62 -31.92
N LEU A 69 -30.33 -14.40 -32.48
CA LEU A 69 -31.13 -13.98 -33.64
C LEU A 69 -30.82 -14.79 -34.90
N VAL A 70 -29.59 -15.33 -35.05
CA VAL A 70 -29.23 -16.24 -36.15
C VAL A 70 -29.34 -17.72 -35.80
N GLY A 71 -29.95 -18.06 -34.64
CA GLY A 71 -30.17 -19.43 -34.20
C GLY A 71 -28.93 -20.19 -33.73
N SER A 72 -27.83 -19.49 -33.44
CA SER A 72 -26.52 -20.08 -33.12
C SER A 72 -26.32 -20.28 -31.60
N TRP A 73 -27.26 -21.01 -30.96
CA TRP A 73 -27.32 -21.16 -29.49
C TRP A 73 -26.09 -21.79 -28.85
N ARG A 74 -25.44 -22.77 -29.51
CA ARG A 74 -24.26 -23.43 -28.99
C ARG A 74 -23.10 -22.49 -28.84
N ASN A 75 -22.98 -21.48 -29.72
CA ASN A 75 -21.95 -20.48 -29.68
C ASN A 75 -22.11 -19.47 -28.52
N MET A 76 -23.19 -19.51 -27.74
CA MET A 76 -23.41 -18.68 -26.57
C MET A 76 -22.77 -19.25 -25.29
N LEU A 77 -22.08 -20.40 -25.35
CA LEU A 77 -21.44 -21.03 -24.16
C LEU A 77 -20.47 -20.08 -23.42
N PHE A 78 -19.88 -19.10 -24.10
CA PHE A 78 -19.05 -18.09 -23.46
C PHE A 78 -19.76 -17.27 -22.38
N LEU A 79 -21.10 -17.14 -22.43
CA LEU A 79 -21.88 -16.53 -21.35
C LEU A 79 -21.71 -17.26 -20.02
N GLY A 80 -21.56 -18.58 -20.05
CA GLY A 80 -21.27 -19.38 -18.86
C GLY A 80 -19.95 -18.95 -18.20
N VAL A 81 -18.94 -18.61 -18.99
CA VAL A 81 -17.66 -18.06 -18.50
C VAL A 81 -17.88 -16.67 -17.90
N VAL A 82 -18.63 -15.80 -18.54
CA VAL A 82 -18.97 -14.45 -18.04
C VAL A 82 -19.69 -14.53 -16.71
N VAL A 83 -20.72 -15.37 -16.59
CA VAL A 83 -21.48 -15.58 -15.34
C VAL A 83 -20.56 -16.12 -14.24
N SER A 84 -19.75 -17.14 -14.53
CA SER A 84 -18.80 -17.71 -13.58
C SER A 84 -17.79 -16.67 -13.09
N ASN A 85 -17.23 -15.86 -13.99
CA ASN A 85 -16.29 -14.81 -13.66
C ASN A 85 -16.94 -13.75 -12.77
N THR A 86 -18.14 -13.31 -13.08
CA THR A 86 -18.91 -12.34 -12.29
C THR A 86 -19.19 -12.87 -10.88
N LEU A 87 -19.60 -14.12 -10.76
CA LEU A 87 -19.88 -14.76 -9.48
C LEU A 87 -18.62 -14.89 -8.62
N ILE A 88 -17.53 -15.40 -9.20
CA ILE A 88 -16.24 -15.55 -8.51
C ILE A 88 -15.74 -14.17 -8.04
N GLY A 89 -15.78 -13.15 -8.91
CA GLY A 89 -15.36 -11.78 -8.59
C GLY A 89 -16.13 -11.20 -7.41
N THR A 90 -17.45 -11.28 -7.47
CA THR A 90 -18.34 -10.77 -6.42
C THR A 90 -18.08 -11.47 -5.07
N VAL A 91 -18.00 -12.81 -5.06
CA VAL A 91 -17.75 -13.58 -3.83
C VAL A 91 -16.39 -13.24 -3.23
N GLN A 92 -15.35 -13.11 -4.06
CA GLN A 92 -14.00 -12.80 -3.59
C GLN A 92 -13.91 -11.35 -3.06
N GLU A 93 -14.52 -10.38 -3.72
CA GLU A 93 -14.57 -9.00 -3.27
C GLU A 93 -15.29 -8.87 -1.92
N LEU A 94 -16.43 -9.55 -1.76
CA LEU A 94 -17.17 -9.58 -0.49
C LEU A 94 -16.35 -10.20 0.64
N ARG A 95 -15.64 -11.31 0.37
CA ARG A 95 -14.76 -11.96 1.36
C ARG A 95 -13.59 -11.06 1.76
N ALA A 96 -12.92 -10.43 0.79
CA ALA A 96 -11.82 -9.51 1.04
C ALA A 96 -12.26 -8.35 1.92
N ARG A 97 -13.39 -7.72 1.60
CA ARG A 97 -13.97 -6.63 2.39
C ARG A 97 -14.34 -7.04 3.81
N LYS A 98 -14.95 -8.20 3.97
CA LYS A 98 -15.28 -8.73 5.32
C LYS A 98 -14.01 -8.86 6.16
N THR A 99 -12.91 -9.31 5.57
CA THR A 99 -11.62 -9.45 6.24
C THR A 99 -11.02 -8.09 6.57
N ILE A 100 -10.99 -7.16 5.62
CA ILE A 100 -10.49 -5.78 5.84
C ILE A 100 -11.30 -5.11 6.96
N ARG A 101 -12.63 -5.17 6.89
CA ARG A 101 -13.50 -4.58 7.91
C ARG A 101 -13.25 -5.15 9.31
N LYS A 102 -13.08 -6.48 9.42
CA LYS A 102 -12.75 -7.12 10.71
C LYS A 102 -11.43 -6.61 11.28
N LEU A 103 -10.40 -6.47 10.45
CA LEU A 103 -9.08 -5.99 10.85
C LEU A 103 -9.09 -4.49 11.14
N SER A 104 -9.84 -3.70 10.36
CA SER A 104 -10.01 -2.26 10.57
C SER A 104 -10.66 -1.95 11.92
N LEU A 105 -11.62 -2.78 12.36
CA LEU A 105 -12.22 -2.65 13.70
C LEU A 105 -11.21 -2.87 14.84
N LEU A 106 -10.19 -3.72 14.63
CA LEU A 106 -9.11 -3.93 15.60
C LEU A 106 -8.13 -2.74 15.68
N ASN A 107 -8.10 -1.92 14.65
CA ASN A 107 -7.24 -0.74 14.54
C ASN A 107 -8.06 0.57 14.54
N ALA A 108 -9.33 0.51 14.92
CA ALA A 108 -10.16 1.70 14.98
C ALA A 108 -9.61 2.64 16.06
N PRO A 109 -9.45 3.95 15.77
CA PRO A 109 -9.04 4.91 16.76
C PRO A 109 -10.08 4.96 17.88
N THR A 110 -9.64 5.31 19.08
CA THR A 110 -10.50 5.52 20.23
C THR A 110 -10.43 6.98 20.65
N ALA A 111 -11.53 7.52 21.16
CA ALA A 111 -11.60 8.85 21.72
C ALA A 111 -11.73 8.76 23.24
N HIS A 112 -11.01 9.63 23.94
CA HIS A 112 -11.12 9.80 25.38
C HIS A 112 -12.09 10.93 25.66
N VAL A 113 -13.20 10.63 26.34
CA VAL A 113 -14.24 11.61 26.69
C VAL A 113 -14.42 11.68 28.18
N LEU A 114 -14.72 12.87 28.66
CA LEU A 114 -15.14 13.10 30.05
C LEU A 114 -16.67 13.09 30.12
N ARG A 115 -17.26 12.05 30.71
CA ARG A 115 -18.72 11.93 30.94
C ARG A 115 -18.97 11.51 32.37
N ASN A 116 -19.98 12.10 32.99
CA ASN A 116 -20.31 11.89 34.43
C ASN A 116 -19.12 12.12 35.38
N GLY A 117 -18.22 13.05 35.07
CA GLY A 117 -17.00 13.30 35.82
C GLY A 117 -15.92 12.24 35.73
N GLN A 118 -16.05 11.26 34.82
CA GLN A 118 -15.09 10.18 34.62
C GLN A 118 -14.58 10.16 33.19
N GLU A 119 -13.27 9.92 33.01
CA GLU A 119 -12.70 9.68 31.71
C GLU A 119 -13.15 8.30 31.21
N LYS A 120 -13.77 8.26 30.04
CA LYS A 120 -14.24 7.05 29.35
C LYS A 120 -13.63 6.98 27.94
N THR A 121 -13.38 5.78 27.48
CA THR A 121 -12.96 5.56 26.10
C THR A 121 -14.17 5.15 25.26
N CYS A 122 -14.38 5.80 24.14
CA CYS A 122 -15.47 5.47 23.21
C CYS A 122 -14.99 5.42 21.76
N ALA A 123 -15.80 4.80 20.90
CA ALA A 123 -15.58 4.84 19.47
C ALA A 123 -15.86 6.27 18.92
N PRO A 124 -15.14 6.72 17.87
CA PRO A 124 -15.37 8.04 17.27
C PRO A 124 -16.81 8.27 16.84
N ASP A 125 -17.49 7.21 16.38
CA ASP A 125 -18.88 7.27 15.93
C ASP A 125 -19.88 7.47 17.09
N ALA A 126 -19.46 7.27 18.35
CA ALA A 126 -20.27 7.46 19.55
C ALA A 126 -20.08 8.85 20.20
N LEU A 127 -19.22 9.68 19.63
CA LEU A 127 -19.04 11.08 20.02
C LEU A 127 -20.27 11.89 19.63
N VAL A 128 -20.58 12.92 20.45
CA VAL A 128 -21.70 13.84 20.18
C VAL A 128 -21.25 15.28 20.35
N ALA A 129 -21.97 16.23 19.75
CA ALA A 129 -21.72 17.65 19.97
C ALA A 129 -21.93 17.99 21.49
N GLY A 130 -20.98 18.71 22.06
CA GLY A 130 -20.94 19.03 23.48
C GLY A 130 -20.12 18.05 24.33
N ASP A 131 -19.67 16.92 23.84
CA ASP A 131 -18.71 16.06 24.55
C ASP A 131 -17.42 16.82 24.89
N LEU A 132 -16.91 16.64 26.10
CA LEU A 132 -15.56 17.06 26.47
C LEU A 132 -14.59 15.93 26.15
N VAL A 133 -13.72 16.16 25.17
CA VAL A 133 -12.69 15.20 24.77
C VAL A 133 -11.33 15.57 25.35
N ILE A 134 -10.58 14.56 25.77
CA ILE A 134 -9.21 14.70 26.26
C ILE A 134 -8.30 14.27 25.12
N LEU A 135 -7.53 15.20 24.59
CA LEU A 135 -6.62 15.01 23.45
C LEU A 135 -5.17 15.12 23.92
N ARG A 136 -4.39 14.10 23.68
CA ARG A 136 -2.97 14.01 24.06
C ARG A 136 -2.08 13.99 22.82
N ALA A 137 -0.79 14.20 22.98
CA ALA A 137 0.18 14.09 21.88
C ALA A 137 0.06 12.72 21.17
N GLY A 138 -0.10 12.75 19.85
CA GLY A 138 -0.35 11.59 18.99
C GLY A 138 -1.83 11.33 18.69
N ASP A 139 -2.77 11.93 19.41
CA ASP A 139 -4.20 11.75 19.17
C ASP A 139 -4.67 12.55 17.95
N GLN A 140 -5.64 11.97 17.24
CA GLN A 140 -6.33 12.66 16.16
C GLN A 140 -7.58 13.35 16.66
N VAL A 141 -7.84 14.56 16.18
CA VAL A 141 -9.08 15.30 16.42
C VAL A 141 -10.18 14.69 15.54
N MET A 142 -11.14 14.00 16.17
CA MET A 142 -12.17 13.21 15.47
C MET A 142 -13.35 14.04 14.98
N ALA A 143 -13.60 15.20 15.59
CA ALA A 143 -14.65 16.16 15.25
C ALA A 143 -14.16 17.55 15.60
N ASP A 144 -14.75 18.60 15.00
CA ASP A 144 -14.30 19.97 15.29
C ASP A 144 -14.60 20.33 16.74
N ALA A 145 -13.61 20.87 17.44
CA ALA A 145 -13.69 21.15 18.86
C ALA A 145 -13.14 22.54 19.21
N VAL A 146 -13.54 23.07 20.34
CA VAL A 146 -12.97 24.28 20.95
C VAL A 146 -12.23 23.89 22.22
N VAL A 147 -11.00 24.36 22.36
CA VAL A 147 -10.17 24.13 23.56
C VAL A 147 -10.80 24.82 24.74
N THR A 148 -11.12 24.05 25.80
CA THR A 148 -11.64 24.58 27.08
C THR A 148 -10.52 24.72 28.09
N SER A 149 -9.52 23.85 28.09
CA SER A 149 -8.35 23.95 28.98
C SER A 149 -7.15 23.21 28.36
N GLY A 150 -5.95 23.56 28.84
CA GLY A 150 -4.71 23.04 28.31
C GLY A 150 -4.10 23.91 27.24
N GLN A 151 -2.86 23.59 26.87
CA GLN A 151 -2.12 24.28 25.79
C GLN A 151 -1.16 23.31 25.11
N GLY A 152 -0.83 23.58 23.87
CA GLY A 152 0.05 22.72 23.09
C GLY A 152 0.10 23.13 21.63
N ALA A 153 0.46 22.19 20.76
CA ALA A 153 0.51 22.41 19.31
C ALA A 153 -0.24 21.31 18.55
N ALA A 154 -1.00 21.71 17.55
CA ALA A 154 -1.69 20.83 16.61
C ALA A 154 -1.09 20.97 15.22
N ASN A 155 -1.09 19.87 14.45
CA ASN A 155 -0.73 19.87 13.06
C ASN A 155 -1.99 19.78 12.19
N GLU A 156 -2.20 20.80 11.39
CA GLU A 156 -3.34 20.93 10.48
C GLU A 156 -2.94 20.70 9.01
N SER A 157 -1.70 20.22 8.76
CA SER A 157 -1.15 20.07 7.39
C SER A 157 -1.96 19.16 6.48
N LEU A 158 -2.70 18.20 7.03
CA LEU A 158 -3.60 17.34 6.25
C LEU A 158 -4.80 18.08 5.68
N LEU A 159 -5.13 19.21 6.26
CA LEU A 159 -6.30 20.04 5.94
C LEU A 159 -5.91 21.28 5.15
N THR A 160 -4.88 22.00 5.64
CA THR A 160 -4.44 23.28 5.07
C THR A 160 -3.30 23.15 4.06
N GLY A 161 -2.57 22.03 4.09
CA GLY A 161 -1.34 21.83 3.31
C GLY A 161 -0.10 22.45 3.94
N GLU A 162 -0.24 23.24 5.01
CA GLU A 162 0.86 23.90 5.72
C GLU A 162 1.41 23.00 6.82
N SER A 163 2.72 22.74 6.78
CA SER A 163 3.39 21.83 7.72
C SER A 163 3.75 22.46 9.07
N THR A 164 3.54 23.77 9.24
CA THR A 164 3.93 24.49 10.45
C THR A 164 2.98 24.13 11.61
N PRO A 165 3.50 23.67 12.76
CA PRO A 165 2.69 23.42 13.94
C PRO A 165 1.97 24.68 14.39
N MET A 166 0.68 24.60 14.64
CA MET A 166 -0.12 25.70 15.16
C MET A 166 -0.28 25.58 16.67
N ARG A 167 0.22 26.55 17.42
CA ARG A 167 -0.04 26.63 18.87
C ARG A 167 -1.50 26.92 19.11
N LYS A 168 -2.07 26.21 20.08
CA LYS A 168 -3.46 26.31 20.48
C LYS A 168 -3.55 26.56 21.98
N GLN A 169 -4.51 27.40 22.35
CA GLN A 169 -4.79 27.80 23.74
C GLN A 169 -6.31 27.77 23.97
N PRO A 170 -6.78 27.90 25.22
CA PRO A 170 -8.21 27.96 25.51
C PRO A 170 -8.93 29.01 24.66
N GLY A 171 -10.03 28.60 24.03
CA GLY A 171 -10.80 29.39 23.06
C GLY A 171 -10.47 29.13 21.60
N ASP A 172 -9.33 28.49 21.26
CA ASP A 172 -8.96 28.16 19.90
C ASP A 172 -9.71 26.93 19.39
N PHE A 173 -9.95 26.91 18.06
CA PHE A 173 -10.54 25.76 17.38
C PHE A 173 -9.48 24.69 17.06
N LEU A 174 -9.86 23.44 17.26
CA LEU A 174 -9.19 22.24 16.77
C LEU A 174 -10.04 21.63 15.66
N LEU A 175 -9.51 21.54 14.46
CA LEU A 175 -10.24 21.04 13.29
C LEU A 175 -10.20 19.52 13.22
N SER A 176 -11.31 18.90 12.88
CA SER A 176 -11.38 17.45 12.61
C SER A 176 -10.41 17.04 11.54
N GLY A 177 -9.68 15.94 11.77
CA GLY A 177 -8.63 15.46 10.87
C GLY A 177 -7.24 16.03 11.15
N SER A 178 -7.10 17.05 12.02
CA SER A 178 -5.82 17.45 12.59
C SER A 178 -5.38 16.47 13.69
N TYR A 179 -4.15 16.62 14.18
CA TYR A 179 -3.63 15.79 15.26
C TYR A 179 -2.74 16.60 16.21
N ILE A 180 -2.71 16.16 17.46
CA ILE A 180 -1.96 16.83 18.50
C ILE A 180 -0.50 16.42 18.40
N LEU A 181 0.41 17.41 18.32
CA LEU A 181 1.86 17.20 18.30
C LEU A 181 2.45 17.18 19.70
N GLU A 182 2.03 18.14 20.53
CA GLU A 182 2.52 18.29 21.89
C GLU A 182 1.43 18.89 22.79
N GLY A 183 1.55 18.65 24.10
CA GLY A 183 0.60 19.11 25.10
C GLY A 183 -0.58 18.16 25.31
N THR A 184 -1.49 18.60 26.18
CA THR A 184 -2.76 17.93 26.46
C THR A 184 -3.86 18.97 26.47
N PHE A 185 -4.94 18.68 25.77
CA PHE A 185 -6.10 19.54 25.66
C PHE A 185 -7.34 18.86 26.26
N THR A 186 -8.15 19.62 26.98
CA THR A 186 -9.57 19.29 27.09
C THR A 186 -10.32 20.23 26.14
N ALA A 187 -11.11 19.66 25.24
CA ALA A 187 -11.80 20.42 24.21
C ALA A 187 -13.26 19.96 24.11
N GLN A 188 -14.16 20.90 23.87
CA GLN A 188 -15.59 20.63 23.69
C GLN A 188 -15.87 20.44 22.19
N LEU A 189 -16.49 19.33 21.82
CA LEU A 189 -16.92 19.08 20.44
C LEU A 189 -18.04 20.01 20.02
N VAL A 190 -17.89 20.61 18.84
CA VAL A 190 -18.82 21.60 18.30
C VAL A 190 -19.53 21.06 17.08
N TYR A 191 -18.77 20.67 16.05
CA TYR A 191 -19.32 20.13 14.81
C TYR A 191 -18.96 18.66 14.67
N VAL A 192 -19.98 17.79 14.52
CA VAL A 192 -19.84 16.33 14.43
C VAL A 192 -20.43 15.80 13.13
N GLY A 193 -20.02 14.61 12.73
CA GLY A 193 -20.53 13.92 11.55
C GLY A 193 -20.30 14.69 10.25
N ASP A 194 -21.35 14.85 9.47
CA ASP A 194 -21.28 15.52 8.16
C ASP A 194 -21.04 17.04 8.25
N GLU A 195 -21.18 17.62 9.43
CA GLU A 195 -20.95 19.05 9.69
C GLU A 195 -19.48 19.36 10.02
N SER A 196 -18.68 18.34 10.36
CA SER A 196 -17.25 18.50 10.66
C SER A 196 -16.46 19.00 9.45
N TYR A 197 -15.38 19.73 9.70
CA TYR A 197 -14.51 20.29 8.66
C TYR A 197 -13.97 19.22 7.71
N ALA A 198 -13.47 18.09 8.25
CA ALA A 198 -12.97 16.99 7.46
C ALA A 198 -14.05 16.38 6.55
N ALA A 199 -15.30 16.26 7.02
CA ALA A 199 -16.40 15.76 6.22
C ALA A 199 -16.79 16.74 5.11
N ARG A 200 -16.81 18.05 5.41
CA ARG A 200 -17.06 19.12 4.42
C ARG A 200 -15.97 19.17 3.36
N LEU A 201 -14.70 19.08 3.78
CA LEU A 201 -13.56 19.04 2.87
C LEU A 201 -13.64 17.82 1.94
N THR A 202 -13.96 16.63 2.48
CA THR A 202 -14.13 15.40 1.70
C THR A 202 -15.26 15.51 0.68
N ARG A 203 -16.35 16.17 1.04
CA ARG A 203 -17.49 16.42 0.13
C ARG A 203 -17.13 17.38 -1.01
N SER A 204 -16.31 18.39 -0.73
CA SER A 204 -15.86 19.41 -1.70
C SER A 204 -14.73 18.90 -2.59
N ALA A 205 -13.88 18.02 -2.08
CA ALA A 205 -12.81 17.36 -2.80
C ALA A 205 -13.38 16.23 -3.67
N LYS A 206 -13.93 16.58 -4.84
CA LYS A 206 -14.16 15.61 -5.92
C LYS A 206 -12.81 14.99 -6.28
N GLU A 207 -12.52 13.82 -5.74
CA GLU A 207 -11.32 13.01 -6.00
C GLU A 207 -10.01 13.48 -5.31
N ILE A 208 -9.80 13.06 -4.08
CA ILE A 208 -8.43 12.84 -3.61
C ILE A 208 -7.83 11.78 -4.54
N ARG A 209 -6.83 12.17 -5.34
CA ARG A 209 -6.10 11.24 -6.23
C ARG A 209 -5.39 10.22 -5.35
N ARG A 210 -6.01 9.06 -5.17
CA ARG A 210 -5.36 7.90 -4.55
C ARG A 210 -4.19 7.47 -5.44
N PRO A 211 -3.05 7.03 -4.87
CA PRO A 211 -1.96 6.49 -5.67
C PRO A 211 -2.50 5.37 -6.56
N LYS A 212 -2.32 5.49 -7.87
CA LYS A 212 -2.84 4.52 -8.82
C LYS A 212 -1.86 3.36 -8.90
N SER A 213 -2.34 2.12 -8.76
CA SER A 213 -1.56 0.93 -9.09
C SER A 213 -0.94 1.06 -10.48
N VAL A 214 0.37 0.88 -10.59
CA VAL A 214 1.08 0.88 -11.87
C VAL A 214 0.54 -0.24 -12.75
N LEU A 215 0.36 -1.43 -12.17
CA LEU A 215 -0.19 -2.60 -12.84
C LEU A 215 -1.60 -2.33 -13.40
N MET A 216 -2.51 -1.78 -12.57
CA MET A 216 -3.86 -1.46 -13.03
C MET A 216 -3.87 -0.35 -14.08
N THR A 217 -2.95 0.60 -14.00
CA THR A 217 -2.83 1.68 -15.00
C THR A 217 -2.40 1.12 -16.36
N GLU A 218 -1.38 0.23 -16.38
CA GLU A 218 -0.93 -0.43 -17.61
C GLU A 218 -1.99 -1.36 -18.18
N VAL A 219 -2.67 -2.15 -17.34
CA VAL A 219 -3.78 -3.03 -17.76
C VAL A 219 -4.97 -2.23 -18.31
N ASN A 220 -5.39 -1.17 -17.63
CA ASN A 220 -6.47 -0.33 -18.10
C ASN A 220 -6.13 0.40 -19.41
N ARG A 221 -4.87 0.77 -19.63
CA ARG A 221 -4.40 1.32 -20.90
C ARG A 221 -4.55 0.29 -22.03
N LEU A 222 -4.10 -0.95 -21.79
CA LEU A 222 -4.26 -2.05 -22.74
C LEU A 222 -5.72 -2.30 -23.08
N ILE A 223 -6.58 -2.43 -22.07
CA ILE A 223 -8.01 -2.64 -22.22
C ILE A 223 -8.66 -1.52 -23.04
N ARG A 224 -8.29 -0.28 -22.79
CA ARG A 224 -8.83 0.87 -23.53
C ARG A 224 -8.47 0.81 -25.02
N ILE A 225 -7.23 0.45 -25.35
CA ILE A 225 -6.76 0.30 -26.75
C ILE A 225 -7.54 -0.82 -27.44
N VAL A 226 -7.65 -1.98 -26.79
CA VAL A 226 -8.38 -3.14 -27.33
C VAL A 226 -9.86 -2.80 -27.52
N SER A 227 -10.50 -2.19 -26.52
CA SER A 227 -11.93 -1.82 -26.61
C SER A 227 -12.22 -0.81 -27.71
N ALA A 228 -11.33 0.15 -27.95
CA ALA A 228 -11.48 1.12 -29.02
C ALA A 228 -11.39 0.49 -30.43
N ALA A 229 -10.56 -0.54 -30.57
CA ALA A 229 -10.36 -1.24 -31.85
C ALA A 229 -11.41 -2.32 -32.11
N LEU A 230 -11.99 -2.91 -31.07
CA LEU A 230 -12.83 -4.10 -31.14
C LEU A 230 -14.10 -3.89 -31.97
N ILE A 231 -14.85 -2.82 -31.70
CA ILE A 231 -16.13 -2.54 -32.37
C ILE A 231 -15.90 -2.24 -33.87
N PRO A 232 -14.99 -1.32 -34.27
CA PRO A 232 -14.71 -1.06 -35.69
C PRO A 232 -14.26 -2.30 -36.44
N ILE A 233 -13.34 -3.10 -35.88
CA ILE A 233 -12.83 -4.30 -36.52
C ILE A 233 -13.92 -5.36 -36.66
N GLY A 234 -14.72 -5.58 -35.62
CA GLY A 234 -15.84 -6.53 -35.67
C GLY A 234 -16.88 -6.18 -36.73
N LEU A 235 -17.22 -4.89 -36.82
CA LEU A 235 -18.16 -4.38 -37.84
C LEU A 235 -17.59 -4.51 -39.25
N LEU A 236 -16.33 -4.12 -39.47
CA LEU A 236 -15.66 -4.26 -40.76
C LEU A 236 -15.57 -5.71 -41.18
N LEU A 237 -15.26 -6.62 -40.25
CA LEU A 237 -15.19 -8.05 -40.53
C LEU A 237 -16.58 -8.60 -40.93
N PHE A 238 -17.65 -8.23 -40.22
CA PHE A 238 -19.00 -8.59 -40.57
C PHE A 238 -19.39 -8.05 -41.96
N CYS A 239 -19.14 -6.76 -42.23
CA CYS A 239 -19.43 -6.15 -43.53
C CYS A 239 -18.70 -6.85 -44.67
N LYS A 240 -17.41 -7.16 -44.49
CA LYS A 240 -16.64 -7.90 -45.46
C LYS A 240 -17.21 -9.28 -45.75
N GLN A 241 -17.53 -10.06 -44.68
CA GLN A 241 -18.02 -11.42 -44.84
C GLN A 241 -19.41 -11.46 -45.45
N PHE A 242 -20.30 -10.55 -45.04
CA PHE A 242 -21.68 -10.53 -45.54
C PHE A 242 -21.83 -9.90 -46.91
N PHE A 243 -21.23 -8.71 -47.16
CA PHE A 243 -21.43 -7.96 -48.40
C PHE A 243 -20.41 -8.32 -49.50
N LEU A 244 -19.13 -8.59 -49.15
CA LEU A 244 -18.12 -8.88 -50.14
C LEU A 244 -17.93 -10.38 -50.41
N GLN A 245 -17.99 -11.22 -49.37
CA GLN A 245 -17.83 -12.67 -49.51
C GLN A 245 -19.18 -13.39 -49.66
N HIS A 246 -20.31 -12.71 -49.56
CA HIS A 246 -21.66 -13.24 -49.69
C HIS A 246 -21.96 -14.43 -48.76
N LEU A 247 -21.32 -14.49 -47.58
CA LEU A 247 -21.58 -15.56 -46.61
C LEU A 247 -22.95 -15.42 -45.97
N PRO A 248 -23.65 -16.52 -45.67
CA PRO A 248 -24.93 -16.50 -45.00
C PRO A 248 -24.77 -15.90 -43.57
N LEU A 249 -25.81 -15.24 -43.07
CA LEU A 249 -25.82 -14.67 -41.71
C LEU A 249 -25.46 -15.69 -40.63
N THR A 250 -25.85 -16.94 -40.82
CA THR A 250 -25.54 -18.07 -39.94
C THR A 250 -24.05 -18.40 -39.83
N THR A 251 -23.21 -17.87 -40.76
CA THR A 251 -21.76 -17.99 -40.75
C THR A 251 -21.07 -16.66 -40.44
N ALA A 252 -21.51 -15.57 -41.08
CA ALA A 252 -20.91 -14.25 -40.93
C ALA A 252 -21.02 -13.70 -39.51
N VAL A 253 -22.18 -13.88 -38.83
CA VAL A 253 -22.37 -13.40 -37.44
C VAL A 253 -21.52 -14.19 -36.46
N PRO A 254 -21.55 -15.54 -36.39
CA PRO A 254 -20.72 -16.30 -35.45
C PRO A 254 -19.21 -16.06 -35.61
N THR A 255 -18.70 -15.96 -36.84
CA THR A 255 -17.27 -15.74 -37.08
C THR A 255 -16.83 -14.31 -36.69
N SER A 256 -17.66 -13.31 -36.96
CA SER A 256 -17.40 -11.94 -36.49
C SER A 256 -17.45 -11.83 -34.96
N VAL A 257 -18.45 -12.46 -34.33
CA VAL A 257 -18.56 -12.55 -32.88
C VAL A 257 -17.38 -13.30 -32.26
N ALA A 258 -16.88 -14.38 -32.90
CA ALA A 258 -15.70 -15.11 -32.44
C ALA A 258 -14.46 -14.20 -32.42
N ALA A 259 -14.24 -13.41 -33.49
CA ALA A 259 -13.13 -12.46 -33.54
C ALA A 259 -13.25 -11.44 -32.39
N MET A 260 -14.44 -10.88 -32.17
CA MET A 260 -14.65 -9.90 -31.10
C MET A 260 -14.45 -10.50 -29.69
N ILE A 261 -15.02 -11.67 -29.38
CA ILE A 261 -14.83 -12.35 -28.09
C ILE A 261 -13.35 -12.73 -27.89
N GLY A 262 -12.67 -13.11 -28.97
CA GLY A 262 -11.26 -13.43 -28.94
C GLY A 262 -10.39 -12.25 -28.50
N MET A 263 -10.72 -11.05 -28.94
CA MET A 263 -9.98 -9.83 -28.59
C MET A 263 -10.20 -9.37 -27.14
N ILE A 264 -11.32 -9.74 -26.49
CA ILE A 264 -11.61 -9.34 -25.10
C ILE A 264 -10.71 -10.11 -24.13
N PRO A 265 -9.89 -9.46 -23.30
CA PRO A 265 -9.11 -10.14 -22.24
C PRO A 265 -10.00 -10.46 -21.03
N GLU A 266 -10.99 -11.32 -21.25
CA GLU A 266 -11.94 -11.74 -20.21
C GLU A 266 -11.22 -12.33 -19.01
N GLY A 267 -11.62 -11.93 -17.81
CA GLY A 267 -11.08 -12.48 -16.57
C GLY A 267 -9.75 -11.90 -16.10
N LEU A 268 -9.02 -11.09 -16.89
CA LEU A 268 -7.75 -10.50 -16.44
C LEU A 268 -7.95 -9.56 -15.24
N ILE A 269 -8.95 -8.68 -15.30
CA ILE A 269 -9.26 -7.75 -14.18
C ILE A 269 -9.71 -8.55 -12.96
N LEU A 270 -10.59 -9.54 -13.18
CA LEU A 270 -11.05 -10.44 -12.12
C LEU A 270 -9.88 -11.13 -11.45
N LEU A 271 -8.95 -11.69 -12.24
CA LEU A 271 -7.80 -12.40 -11.72
C LEU A 271 -6.90 -11.51 -10.86
N ILE A 272 -6.68 -10.25 -11.27
CA ILE A 272 -5.94 -9.26 -10.50
C ILE A 272 -6.64 -9.01 -9.17
N SER A 273 -7.94 -8.77 -9.20
CA SER A 273 -8.75 -8.53 -8.00
C SER A 273 -8.73 -9.73 -7.04
N VAL A 274 -8.87 -10.94 -7.57
CA VAL A 274 -8.78 -12.20 -6.79
C VAL A 274 -7.39 -12.38 -6.18
N ALA A 275 -6.34 -12.16 -6.95
CA ALA A 275 -4.96 -12.30 -6.48
C ALA A 275 -4.65 -11.34 -5.33
N LEU A 276 -5.05 -10.07 -5.46
CA LEU A 276 -4.93 -9.05 -4.43
C LEU A 276 -5.77 -9.39 -3.19
N ALA A 277 -7.03 -9.81 -3.38
CA ALA A 277 -7.92 -10.20 -2.30
C ALA A 277 -7.36 -11.38 -1.47
N VAL A 278 -6.83 -12.41 -2.14
CA VAL A 278 -6.16 -13.54 -1.48
C VAL A 278 -4.92 -13.07 -0.72
N GLY A 279 -4.14 -12.13 -1.29
CA GLY A 279 -2.99 -11.50 -0.63
C GLY A 279 -3.41 -10.81 0.67
N VAL A 280 -4.45 -9.98 0.63
CA VAL A 280 -4.99 -9.30 1.82
C VAL A 280 -5.43 -10.29 2.90
N ILE A 281 -6.17 -11.34 2.52
CA ILE A 281 -6.61 -12.37 3.47
C ILE A 281 -5.43 -13.07 4.14
N LYS A 282 -4.36 -13.39 3.38
CA LYS A 282 -3.16 -14.01 3.92
C LYS A 282 -2.39 -13.08 4.86
N LEU A 283 -2.24 -11.82 4.49
CA LEU A 283 -1.58 -10.81 5.31
C LEU A 283 -2.38 -10.51 6.58
N GLY A 284 -3.71 -10.46 6.47
CA GLY A 284 -4.60 -10.29 7.61
C GLY A 284 -4.45 -11.40 8.67
N LYS A 285 -4.26 -12.66 8.24
CA LYS A 285 -3.96 -13.78 9.14
C LYS A 285 -2.62 -13.65 9.86
N ARG A 286 -1.76 -12.73 9.42
CA ARG A 286 -0.44 -12.42 10.00
C ARG A 286 -0.42 -11.04 10.64
N ASN A 287 -1.56 -10.60 11.18
CA ASN A 287 -1.71 -9.32 11.88
C ASN A 287 -1.22 -8.11 11.07
N THR A 288 -1.40 -8.15 9.75
CA THR A 288 -1.08 -7.02 8.87
C THR A 288 -2.38 -6.50 8.27
N LEU A 289 -2.75 -5.28 8.62
CA LEU A 289 -3.89 -4.57 8.02
C LEU A 289 -3.44 -3.93 6.71
N VAL A 290 -4.13 -4.27 5.64
CA VAL A 290 -3.96 -3.65 4.32
C VAL A 290 -5.10 -2.67 4.14
N GLN A 291 -4.83 -1.38 4.20
CA GLN A 291 -5.83 -0.33 4.01
C GLN A 291 -6.10 -0.08 2.53
N GLU A 292 -5.05 -0.16 1.71
CA GLU A 292 -5.14 -0.05 0.26
C GLU A 292 -4.63 -1.33 -0.40
N LEU A 293 -5.48 -1.97 -1.23
CA LEU A 293 -5.16 -3.22 -1.93
C LEU A 293 -3.85 -3.14 -2.73
N TYR A 294 -3.54 -1.96 -3.24
CA TYR A 294 -2.36 -1.73 -4.08
C TYR A 294 -1.07 -1.50 -3.28
N GLY A 295 -1.15 -1.26 -1.97
CA GLY A 295 0.02 -1.16 -1.10
C GLY A 295 0.91 -2.41 -1.14
N ILE A 296 0.28 -3.60 -1.34
CA ILE A 296 1.01 -4.87 -1.50
C ILE A 296 1.84 -4.87 -2.80
N GLU A 297 1.28 -4.35 -3.89
CA GLU A 297 1.97 -4.24 -5.18
C GLU A 297 3.17 -3.29 -5.07
N THR A 298 2.94 -2.09 -4.53
CA THR A 298 3.98 -1.06 -4.44
C THR A 298 5.14 -1.50 -3.56
N LEU A 299 4.87 -2.15 -2.43
CA LEU A 299 5.91 -2.70 -1.57
C LEU A 299 6.75 -3.77 -2.28
N SER A 300 6.13 -4.61 -3.11
CA SER A 300 6.85 -5.66 -3.84
C SER A 300 7.85 -5.12 -4.89
N ARG A 301 7.66 -3.89 -5.34
CA ARG A 301 8.49 -3.18 -6.29
C ARG A 301 9.54 -2.29 -5.63
N ALA A 302 9.40 -2.01 -4.34
CA ALA A 302 10.32 -1.13 -3.62
C ALA A 302 11.77 -1.62 -3.75
N ASP A 303 12.64 -0.73 -4.19
CA ASP A 303 14.08 -0.93 -4.29
C ASP A 303 14.85 -0.11 -3.23
N VAL A 304 14.16 0.84 -2.57
CA VAL A 304 14.64 1.58 -1.40
C VAL A 304 13.62 1.45 -0.27
N LEU A 305 14.11 1.10 0.93
CA LEU A 305 13.32 1.07 2.15
C LEU A 305 13.89 2.11 3.13
N CYS A 306 13.13 3.17 3.33
CA CYS A 306 13.40 4.21 4.32
C CYS A 306 12.77 3.79 5.66
N LEU A 307 13.60 3.72 6.68
CA LEU A 307 13.22 3.24 8.01
C LEU A 307 13.34 4.40 9.01
N ASP A 308 12.28 4.69 9.74
CA ASP A 308 12.44 5.46 10.96
C ASP A 308 13.15 4.59 12.00
N LYS A 309 13.98 5.20 12.85
CA LYS A 309 14.71 4.49 13.90
C LYS A 309 13.75 4.03 15.01
N THR A 310 13.03 5.00 15.57
CA THR A 310 12.21 4.86 16.78
C THR A 310 10.93 4.09 16.45
N GLY A 311 10.51 3.17 17.32
CA GLY A 311 9.29 2.37 17.10
C GLY A 311 9.34 1.39 15.93
N THR A 312 10.31 1.51 15.00
CA THR A 312 10.51 0.61 13.85
C THR A 312 11.67 -0.36 14.08
N ILE A 313 12.91 0.13 14.07
CA ILE A 313 14.12 -0.68 14.35
C ILE A 313 14.22 -0.96 15.84
N THR A 314 13.85 0.02 16.67
CA THR A 314 13.76 -0.09 18.11
C THR A 314 12.31 -0.34 18.57
N THR A 315 12.13 -0.79 19.80
CA THR A 315 10.78 -1.01 20.35
C THR A 315 10.06 0.28 20.73
N GLY A 316 10.77 1.43 20.71
CA GLY A 316 10.31 2.70 21.27
C GLY A 316 10.42 2.77 22.79
N LYS A 317 10.84 1.68 23.44
CA LYS A 317 11.15 1.66 24.88
C LYS A 317 12.58 2.09 25.07
N MET A 318 12.80 2.96 26.03
CA MET A 318 14.11 3.34 26.51
C MET A 318 14.42 2.64 27.82
N THR A 319 15.68 2.35 28.04
CA THR A 319 16.21 1.89 29.33
C THR A 319 17.39 2.75 29.74
N VAL A 320 17.60 2.92 31.03
CA VAL A 320 18.79 3.60 31.55
C VAL A 320 19.96 2.62 31.46
N ASP A 321 21.00 3.00 30.69
CA ASP A 321 22.26 2.26 30.63
C ASP A 321 23.10 2.48 31.89
N SER A 322 23.27 3.77 32.25
CA SER A 322 24.01 4.17 33.44
C SER A 322 23.75 5.63 33.80
N LEU A 323 23.98 5.96 35.07
CA LEU A 323 24.00 7.33 35.59
C LEU A 323 25.47 7.73 35.82
N LEU A 324 25.92 8.80 35.21
CA LEU A 324 27.31 9.29 35.31
C LEU A 324 27.32 10.59 36.12
N PRO A 325 27.65 10.56 37.42
CA PRO A 325 27.75 11.79 38.22
C PRO A 325 28.98 12.63 37.77
N LEU A 326 28.77 13.92 37.65
CA LEU A 326 29.83 14.89 37.35
C LEU A 326 30.14 15.78 38.56
N SER A 327 29.18 15.91 39.46
CA SER A 327 29.35 16.62 40.73
C SER A 327 28.76 15.78 41.87
N GLY A 328 29.59 15.38 42.83
CA GLY A 328 29.16 14.51 43.92
C GLY A 328 29.25 13.01 43.57
N ASP A 329 28.48 12.20 44.27
CA ASP A 329 28.36 10.75 44.04
C ASP A 329 27.06 10.38 43.34
N GLU A 330 26.93 9.12 42.95
CA GLU A 330 25.74 8.61 42.28
C GLU A 330 24.49 8.67 43.17
N GLY A 331 24.66 8.51 44.50
CA GLY A 331 23.57 8.61 45.47
C GLY A 331 22.94 10.01 45.51
N ALA A 332 23.82 11.04 45.49
CA ALA A 332 23.35 12.43 45.41
C ALA A 332 22.63 12.72 44.09
N MET A 333 23.18 12.22 42.98
CA MET A 333 22.52 12.37 41.68
C MET A 333 21.15 11.67 41.63
N ARG A 334 21.06 10.44 42.16
CA ARG A 334 19.78 9.69 42.26
C ARG A 334 18.76 10.43 43.12
N THR A 335 19.19 11.11 44.20
CA THR A 335 18.33 11.91 45.05
C THR A 335 17.73 13.12 44.31
N GLN A 336 18.55 13.86 43.59
CA GLN A 336 18.07 15.01 42.79
C GLN A 336 17.19 14.56 41.61
N LEU A 337 17.53 13.44 40.96
CA LEU A 337 16.70 12.90 39.89
C LEU A 337 15.35 12.41 40.41
N ARG A 338 15.29 11.79 41.62
CA ARG A 338 14.06 11.41 42.27
C ARG A 338 13.18 12.65 42.59
N ARG A 339 13.78 13.71 43.12
CA ARG A 339 13.11 14.99 43.40
C ARG A 339 12.51 15.59 42.11
N PHE A 340 13.25 15.57 41.01
CA PHE A 340 12.77 16.03 39.69
C PHE A 340 11.60 15.19 39.19
N LEU A 341 11.75 13.83 39.16
CA LEU A 341 10.76 12.90 38.61
C LEU A 341 9.44 12.90 39.39
N SER A 342 9.49 13.14 40.73
CA SER A 342 8.30 13.22 41.57
C SER A 342 7.41 14.43 41.29
N SER A 343 8.04 15.47 40.74
CA SER A 343 7.36 16.77 40.50
C SER A 343 6.86 16.91 39.05
N MET A 344 7.13 15.92 38.20
CA MET A 344 6.72 15.89 36.79
C MET A 344 5.55 14.93 36.61
N ASP A 345 4.38 15.45 36.25
CA ASP A 345 3.20 14.61 35.91
C ASP A 345 3.24 14.10 34.48
N GLU A 346 4.15 14.64 33.66
CA GLU A 346 4.29 14.27 32.26
C GLU A 346 4.77 12.84 32.11
N ARG A 347 4.15 12.09 31.19
CA ARG A 347 4.58 10.75 30.79
C ARG A 347 5.24 10.80 29.41
N SER A 348 6.48 10.35 29.37
CA SER A 348 7.23 10.16 28.12
C SER A 348 8.13 8.93 28.26
N GLY A 349 8.47 8.28 27.15
CA GLY A 349 9.33 7.09 27.20
C GLY A 349 10.67 7.33 27.92
N THR A 350 11.19 8.56 27.88
CA THR A 350 12.40 8.98 28.59
C THR A 350 12.18 9.06 30.10
N LEU A 351 11.12 9.74 30.53
CA LEU A 351 10.81 9.89 31.96
C LEU A 351 10.37 8.54 32.56
N ASP A 352 9.65 7.71 31.81
CA ASP A 352 9.22 6.38 32.26
C ASP A 352 10.42 5.45 32.45
N ALA A 353 11.45 5.52 31.56
CA ALA A 353 12.70 4.80 31.74
C ALA A 353 13.46 5.25 33.00
N LEU A 354 13.53 6.54 33.25
CA LEU A 354 14.16 7.09 34.46
C LEU A 354 13.39 6.72 35.73
N ARG A 355 12.04 6.74 35.70
CA ARG A 355 11.20 6.30 36.82
C ARG A 355 11.35 4.81 37.12
N ALA A 356 11.54 3.98 36.07
CA ALA A 356 11.76 2.56 36.26
C ALA A 356 13.12 2.27 36.94
N GLU A 357 14.15 3.08 36.66
CA GLU A 357 15.48 2.98 37.30
C GLU A 357 15.47 3.51 38.74
N ILE A 358 14.59 4.48 39.05
CA ILE A 358 14.51 5.10 40.37
C ILE A 358 13.12 4.88 40.95
N PRO A 359 12.87 3.72 41.61
CA PRO A 359 11.61 3.45 42.27
C PRO A 359 11.44 4.35 43.52
N ASP A 360 10.22 4.41 44.08
CA ASP A 360 9.85 5.18 45.28
C ASP A 360 9.98 6.71 45.13
N VAL A 361 9.23 7.22 44.18
CA VAL A 361 9.14 8.65 43.90
C VAL A 361 8.07 9.29 44.80
N GLN A 362 8.40 9.50 46.08
CA GLN A 362 7.60 10.40 46.97
C GLN A 362 8.13 11.82 46.85
N GLY A 363 7.29 12.76 46.49
CA GLY A 363 7.71 14.06 46.03
C GLY A 363 7.37 15.25 46.86
N GLU A 364 8.26 16.24 46.82
CA GLU A 364 8.05 17.63 47.21
C GLU A 364 7.15 18.30 46.15
N LYS A 365 6.22 19.17 46.60
CA LYS A 365 5.39 19.94 45.65
C LYS A 365 6.21 20.99 44.94
N PRO A 366 6.22 21.03 43.60
CA PRO A 366 6.93 22.06 42.88
C PRO A 366 6.27 23.43 43.02
N VAL A 367 7.08 24.48 42.98
CA VAL A 367 6.60 25.89 42.93
C VAL A 367 6.20 26.20 41.48
N ALA A 368 7.00 25.78 40.49
CA ALA A 368 6.72 25.97 39.09
C ALA A 368 7.32 24.82 38.30
N VAL A 369 6.67 24.46 37.18
CA VAL A 369 7.11 23.39 36.27
C VAL A 369 7.12 23.92 34.86
N LEU A 370 8.25 23.71 34.17
CA LEU A 370 8.40 23.90 32.72
C LEU A 370 8.34 22.52 32.04
N PRO A 371 7.24 22.17 31.39
CA PRO A 371 7.11 20.87 30.72
C PRO A 371 8.07 20.77 29.52
N PHE A 372 8.34 19.54 29.08
CA PHE A 372 9.17 19.29 27.91
C PHE A 372 8.55 19.89 26.64
N SER A 373 9.37 20.42 25.76
CA SER A 373 8.99 20.80 24.40
C SER A 373 10.04 20.34 23.41
N SER A 374 9.58 19.90 22.24
CA SER A 374 10.47 19.45 21.15
C SER A 374 11.36 20.56 20.60
N GLU A 375 10.98 21.82 20.80
CA GLU A 375 11.75 23.00 20.44
C GLU A 375 12.86 23.28 21.45
N ARG A 376 12.52 23.30 22.74
CA ARG A 376 13.45 23.58 23.84
C ARG A 376 14.32 22.41 24.23
N LYS A 377 13.89 21.19 23.97
CA LYS A 377 14.55 19.90 24.32
C LYS A 377 15.01 19.80 25.77
N LYS A 378 14.30 20.49 26.67
CA LYS A 378 14.52 20.50 28.11
C LYS A 378 13.22 20.64 28.87
N SER A 379 13.20 20.16 30.10
CA SER A 379 12.16 20.37 31.11
C SER A 379 12.82 20.82 32.39
N ALA A 380 12.08 21.57 33.24
CA ALA A 380 12.65 22.09 34.48
C ALA A 380 11.56 22.16 35.60
N VAL A 381 12.03 22.05 36.83
CA VAL A 381 11.18 22.10 38.04
C VAL A 381 11.83 22.99 39.06
N SER A 382 11.10 23.99 39.55
CA SER A 382 11.53 24.89 40.63
C SER A 382 10.92 24.49 41.95
N PHE A 383 11.69 24.58 43.02
CA PHE A 383 11.33 24.18 44.38
C PHE A 383 11.32 25.38 45.33
N ALA A 384 10.70 25.19 46.52
CA ALA A 384 10.53 26.24 47.53
C ALA A 384 11.86 26.68 48.15
N ASP A 385 12.92 25.89 48.06
CA ASP A 385 14.25 26.23 48.53
C ASP A 385 15.02 27.14 47.56
N GLY A 386 14.41 27.59 46.48
CA GLY A 386 15.00 28.45 45.43
C GLY A 386 15.82 27.70 44.38
N THR A 387 15.94 26.36 44.48
CA THR A 387 16.64 25.56 43.50
C THR A 387 15.73 25.20 42.31
N THR A 388 16.28 25.18 41.12
CA THR A 388 15.63 24.67 39.89
C THR A 388 16.45 23.53 39.35
N LEU A 389 15.82 22.38 39.15
CA LEU A 389 16.41 21.23 38.46
C LEU A 389 15.98 21.24 37.00
N ILE A 390 16.96 21.06 36.11
CA ILE A 390 16.78 21.05 34.67
C ILE A 390 17.24 19.70 34.11
N LEU A 391 16.37 19.05 33.34
CA LEU A 391 16.69 17.80 32.63
C LEU A 391 16.48 18.00 31.13
N GLY A 392 17.50 17.73 30.32
CA GLY A 392 17.35 17.90 28.88
C GLY A 392 18.60 17.54 28.06
N ALA A 393 18.55 17.83 26.77
CA ALA A 393 19.67 17.62 25.88
C ALA A 393 20.85 18.56 26.25
N PRO A 394 22.09 18.05 26.36
CA PRO A 394 23.22 18.85 26.85
C PRO A 394 23.45 20.18 26.09
N THR A 395 23.28 20.19 24.77
CA THR A 395 23.43 21.37 23.91
C THR A 395 22.33 22.42 24.07
N PHE A 396 21.22 22.09 24.74
CA PHE A 396 20.08 22.98 24.99
C PHE A 396 19.97 23.41 26.45
N VAL A 397 20.68 22.73 27.35
CA VAL A 397 20.70 23.01 28.79
C VAL A 397 21.94 23.75 29.18
N LEU A 398 23.10 23.39 28.61
CA LEU A 398 24.41 23.89 29.01
C LEU A 398 24.90 24.96 28.05
N ASP A 399 25.58 25.98 28.60
CA ASP A 399 26.36 26.93 27.86
C ASP A 399 27.73 26.33 27.43
N ASP A 400 28.49 27.03 26.62
CA ASP A 400 29.79 26.55 26.11
C ASP A 400 30.80 26.27 27.22
N ALA A 401 30.76 26.99 28.36
CA ALA A 401 31.66 26.78 29.47
C ALA A 401 31.44 25.46 30.18
N HIS A 402 30.17 25.09 30.41
CA HIS A 402 29.80 23.81 31.03
C HIS A 402 29.84 22.65 30.04
N LEU A 403 29.65 22.92 28.74
CA LEU A 403 29.66 21.89 27.69
C LEU A 403 31.09 21.44 27.33
N ALA A 404 32.08 22.35 27.33
CA ALA A 404 33.45 22.08 26.88
C ALA A 404 34.11 20.89 27.64
N PRO A 405 34.00 20.76 28.98
CA PRO A 405 34.67 19.68 29.73
C PRO A 405 34.08 18.29 29.41
N ILE A 406 32.81 18.22 29.04
CA ILE A 406 32.10 16.96 28.82
C ILE A 406 31.95 16.59 27.34
N ARG A 407 32.38 17.44 26.42
CA ARG A 407 32.21 17.29 24.97
C ARG A 407 32.77 15.94 24.45
N LYS A 408 33.93 15.50 24.97
CA LYS A 408 34.52 14.19 24.63
C LYS A 408 33.64 13.05 25.11
N THR A 409 33.20 13.08 26.36
CA THR A 409 32.28 12.06 26.94
C THR A 409 30.98 11.97 26.14
N LEU A 410 30.40 13.11 25.76
CA LEU A 410 29.19 13.13 24.92
C LEU A 410 29.43 12.46 23.55
N SER A 411 30.58 12.75 22.92
CA SER A 411 30.93 12.13 21.64
C SER A 411 31.14 10.60 21.76
N ASP A 412 31.78 10.15 22.83
CA ASP A 412 32.04 8.73 23.09
C ASP A 412 30.72 8.00 23.38
N CYS A 413 29.83 8.59 24.17
CA CYS A 413 28.50 8.04 24.42
C CYS A 413 27.64 7.95 23.14
N ALA A 414 27.63 9.01 22.32
CA ALA A 414 26.97 9.01 21.04
C ALA A 414 27.54 7.93 20.09
N GLY A 415 28.88 7.74 20.09
CA GLY A 415 29.55 6.68 19.32
C GLY A 415 29.16 5.26 19.75
N ARG A 416 28.72 5.07 21.01
CA ARG A 416 28.16 3.83 21.55
C ARG A 416 26.66 3.66 21.26
N GLY A 417 26.00 4.70 20.71
CA GLY A 417 24.57 4.71 20.43
C GLY A 417 23.69 5.04 21.64
N LEU A 418 24.27 5.74 22.63
CA LEU A 418 23.58 6.17 23.84
C LEU A 418 23.00 7.57 23.64
N ARG A 419 21.79 7.78 24.10
CA ARG A 419 21.17 9.10 24.24
C ARG A 419 21.58 9.68 25.58
N VAL A 420 22.14 10.88 25.56
CA VAL A 420 22.61 11.56 26.75
C VAL A 420 21.66 12.68 27.14
N LEU A 421 21.19 12.66 28.39
CA LEU A 421 20.52 13.78 29.01
C LEU A 421 21.40 14.29 30.16
N VAL A 422 21.42 15.60 30.33
CA VAL A 422 22.07 16.25 31.46
C VAL A 422 21.05 16.61 32.51
N LEU A 423 21.37 16.28 33.77
CA LEU A 423 20.71 16.80 34.96
C LEU A 423 21.58 17.94 35.50
N ALA A 424 20.99 19.13 35.56
CA ALA A 424 21.64 20.33 36.02
C ALA A 424 20.83 21.08 37.09
N GLU A 425 21.48 21.87 37.87
CA GLU A 425 20.90 22.74 38.89
C GLU A 425 21.10 24.20 38.47
N ALA A 426 20.13 25.03 38.77
CA ALA A 426 20.11 26.46 38.53
C ALA A 426 19.47 27.20 39.72
N ASP A 427 19.88 28.42 39.93
CA ASP A 427 19.27 29.29 40.96
C ASP A 427 18.19 30.17 40.35
N GLY A 428 17.02 30.28 41.04
CA GLY A 428 15.87 31.03 40.57
C GLY A 428 14.71 30.17 40.16
N CYS A 429 13.64 30.79 39.64
CA CYS A 429 12.42 30.09 39.26
C CYS A 429 12.25 30.04 37.74
N VAL A 430 11.65 28.96 37.25
CA VAL A 430 11.29 28.86 35.83
C VAL A 430 10.24 29.91 35.46
N THR A 431 10.33 30.40 34.23
CA THR A 431 9.31 31.22 33.59
C THR A 431 8.39 30.35 32.74
N GLU A 432 7.31 30.93 32.20
CA GLU A 432 6.41 30.21 31.28
C GLU A 432 7.14 29.69 30.00
N THR A 433 8.25 30.32 29.63
CA THR A 433 8.93 30.07 28.38
C THR A 433 10.31 29.45 28.51
N ASP A 434 11.02 29.67 29.65
CA ASP A 434 12.41 29.21 29.81
C ASP A 434 12.79 28.91 31.27
N ALA A 435 13.91 28.19 31.43
CA ALA A 435 14.56 27.89 32.70
C ALA A 435 15.73 28.85 32.96
N PRO A 436 16.09 29.13 34.26
CA PRO A 436 17.23 29.94 34.61
C PRO A 436 18.55 29.34 34.15
N ALA A 437 19.60 30.14 34.13
CA ALA A 437 20.94 29.70 33.71
C ALA A 437 21.50 28.65 34.68
N VAL A 438 22.14 27.64 34.13
CA VAL A 438 22.75 26.54 34.90
C VAL A 438 23.90 27.07 35.78
N THR A 439 23.83 26.71 37.06
CA THR A 439 24.89 27.01 38.03
C THR A 439 25.81 25.83 38.30
N ARG A 440 25.24 24.58 38.18
CA ARG A 440 25.99 23.36 38.44
C ARG A 440 25.48 22.18 37.59
N VAL A 441 26.40 21.44 36.98
CA VAL A 441 26.07 20.18 36.31
C VAL A 441 26.15 19.06 37.31
N ILE A 442 25.02 18.38 37.59
CA ILE A 442 24.94 17.26 38.53
C ILE A 442 25.48 16.00 37.91
N GLY A 443 25.02 15.64 36.69
CA GLY A 443 25.47 14.45 36.01
C GLY A 443 24.76 14.18 34.70
N LEU A 444 25.11 13.06 34.06
CA LEU A 444 24.56 12.60 32.78
C LEU A 444 23.73 11.34 32.98
N CYS A 445 22.52 11.33 32.47
CA CYS A 445 21.68 10.13 32.34
C CYS A 445 21.90 9.55 30.96
N LEU A 446 22.44 8.34 30.90
CA LEU A 446 22.73 7.61 29.66
C LEU A 446 21.59 6.62 29.40
N LEU A 447 20.90 6.82 28.28
CA LEU A 447 19.77 5.97 27.89
C LEU A 447 20.10 5.23 26.60
N THR A 448 19.54 4.06 26.45
CA THR A 448 19.64 3.24 25.24
C THR A 448 18.26 2.85 24.73
N ASP A 449 18.10 2.85 23.42
CA ASP A 449 16.91 2.32 22.79
C ASP A 449 17.01 0.80 22.66
N GLU A 450 15.98 0.09 23.07
CA GLU A 450 15.89 -1.36 22.91
C GLU A 450 15.71 -1.72 21.45
N ILE A 451 16.71 -2.39 20.84
CA ILE A 451 16.64 -2.86 19.45
C ILE A 451 15.71 -4.08 19.39
N ARG A 452 14.82 -4.13 18.40
CA ARG A 452 13.94 -5.30 18.20
C ARG A 452 14.77 -6.55 17.87
N PRO A 453 14.48 -7.70 18.47
CA PRO A 453 15.24 -8.94 18.23
C PRO A 453 15.33 -9.34 16.76
N ALA A 454 14.23 -9.12 16.00
CA ALA A 454 14.16 -9.48 14.59
C ALA A 454 14.73 -8.40 13.63
N ALA A 455 15.21 -7.26 14.14
CA ALA A 455 15.64 -6.15 13.28
C ALA A 455 16.82 -6.55 12.38
N GLN A 456 17.84 -7.17 12.95
CA GLN A 456 19.04 -7.58 12.21
C GLN A 456 18.72 -8.57 11.09
N GLU A 457 17.93 -9.62 11.37
CA GLU A 457 17.53 -10.62 10.39
C GLU A 457 16.68 -10.02 9.27
N THR A 458 15.73 -9.15 9.63
CA THR A 458 14.86 -8.47 8.68
C THR A 458 15.64 -7.55 7.74
N LEU A 459 16.58 -6.75 8.27
CA LEU A 459 17.40 -5.86 7.46
C LEU A 459 18.35 -6.65 6.56
N HIS A 460 18.94 -7.75 7.07
CA HIS A 460 19.76 -8.65 6.26
C HIS A 460 18.95 -9.25 5.10
N TYR A 461 17.71 -9.69 5.34
CA TYR A 461 16.82 -10.15 4.27
C TYR A 461 16.65 -9.10 3.17
N PHE A 462 16.32 -7.85 3.51
CA PHE A 462 16.14 -6.79 2.52
C PHE A 462 17.42 -6.52 1.73
N HIS A 463 18.56 -6.49 2.40
CA HIS A 463 19.86 -6.33 1.76
C HIS A 463 20.15 -7.45 0.76
N THR A 464 19.92 -8.73 1.13
CA THR A 464 20.10 -9.88 0.22
C THR A 464 19.14 -9.84 -0.96
N GLN A 465 17.99 -9.20 -0.77
CA GLN A 465 17.00 -8.97 -1.83
C GLN A 465 17.34 -7.76 -2.73
N GLY A 466 18.50 -7.11 -2.50
CA GLY A 466 18.95 -5.95 -3.28
C GLY A 466 18.08 -4.71 -3.08
N VAL A 467 17.47 -4.57 -1.90
CA VAL A 467 16.76 -3.36 -1.47
C VAL A 467 17.76 -2.48 -0.72
N ALA A 468 17.92 -1.23 -1.16
CA ALA A 468 18.74 -0.26 -0.46
C ALA A 468 18.03 0.19 0.83
N LEU A 469 18.76 0.14 1.95
CA LEU A 469 18.23 0.51 3.25
C LEU A 469 18.71 1.90 3.63
N LYS A 470 17.80 2.77 4.07
CA LYS A 470 18.07 4.12 4.54
C LYS A 470 17.46 4.30 5.93
N ILE A 471 18.26 4.63 6.94
CA ILE A 471 17.75 4.97 8.27
C ILE A 471 17.66 6.49 8.38
N ILE A 472 16.48 6.98 8.73
CA ILE A 472 16.18 8.40 8.79
C ILE A 472 15.65 8.72 10.20
N SER A 473 16.37 9.55 10.97
CA SER A 473 16.01 9.84 12.36
C SER A 473 16.23 11.31 12.73
N GLY A 474 15.44 11.79 13.67
CA GLY A 474 15.64 13.11 14.29
C GLY A 474 16.80 13.17 15.28
N ASP A 475 17.36 12.00 15.67
CA ASP A 475 18.49 11.92 16.60
C ASP A 475 19.83 12.29 15.93
N ASP A 476 20.85 12.48 16.76
CA ASP A 476 22.23 12.76 16.29
C ASP A 476 22.75 11.65 15.37
N GLU A 477 23.46 12.01 14.30
CA GLU A 477 23.93 11.07 13.28
C GLU A 477 24.85 9.97 13.82
N LYS A 478 25.66 10.29 14.86
CA LYS A 478 26.57 9.29 15.45
C LYS A 478 25.79 8.23 16.22
N THR A 479 24.76 8.64 16.95
CA THR A 479 23.86 7.72 17.68
C THR A 479 23.12 6.81 16.71
N VAL A 480 22.57 7.37 15.64
CA VAL A 480 21.86 6.59 14.62
C VAL A 480 22.80 5.64 13.88
N ALA A 481 24.02 6.10 13.54
CA ALA A 481 25.05 5.27 12.91
C ALA A 481 25.51 4.11 13.82
N ALA A 482 25.57 4.32 15.13
CA ALA A 482 25.90 3.27 16.07
C ALA A 482 24.82 2.18 16.11
N ILE A 483 23.55 2.57 16.11
CA ILE A 483 22.42 1.64 16.03
C ILE A 483 22.42 0.90 14.69
N ALA A 484 22.64 1.63 13.57
CA ALA A 484 22.74 1.03 12.24
C ALA A 484 23.80 -0.07 12.16
N ARG A 485 24.98 0.18 12.74
CA ARG A 485 26.05 -0.83 12.84
C ARG A 485 25.66 -2.05 13.68
N LYS A 486 24.96 -1.85 14.81
CA LYS A 486 24.48 -2.94 15.67
C LYS A 486 23.49 -3.86 14.93
N VAL A 487 22.71 -3.34 14.00
CA VAL A 487 21.77 -4.12 13.19
C VAL A 487 22.36 -4.58 11.84
N GLY A 488 23.68 -4.41 11.65
CA GLY A 488 24.39 -4.92 10.48
C GLY A 488 24.28 -4.07 9.22
N LEU A 489 23.80 -2.81 9.32
CA LEU A 489 23.76 -1.89 8.19
C LEU A 489 25.10 -1.17 8.05
N SER A 490 25.76 -1.39 6.91
CA SER A 490 26.98 -0.69 6.50
C SER A 490 26.62 0.47 5.56
N GLY A 491 27.29 1.62 5.72
CA GLY A 491 27.13 2.79 4.88
C GLY A 491 27.53 4.08 5.60
N GLY A 492 27.68 5.16 4.85
CA GLY A 492 28.02 6.47 5.41
C GLY A 492 26.84 7.05 6.20
N ALA A 493 27.18 7.84 7.23
CA ALA A 493 26.22 8.65 7.97
C ALA A 493 26.43 10.13 7.68
N VAL A 494 25.36 10.91 7.75
CA VAL A 494 25.40 12.36 7.54
C VAL A 494 24.41 13.07 8.44
N ASP A 495 24.78 14.25 8.92
CA ASP A 495 23.88 15.18 9.58
C ASP A 495 23.05 15.90 8.51
N ALA A 496 21.76 15.58 8.43
CA ALA A 496 20.88 16.14 7.41
C ALA A 496 20.62 17.65 7.59
N SER A 497 20.89 18.21 8.76
CA SER A 497 20.75 19.65 8.99
C SER A 497 21.83 20.47 8.28
N THR A 498 22.95 19.85 7.92
CA THR A 498 24.08 20.52 7.22
C THR A 498 23.97 20.47 5.69
N LEU A 499 23.06 19.64 5.14
CA LEU A 499 22.88 19.50 3.70
C LEU A 499 22.03 20.66 3.14
N SER A 500 22.38 21.17 1.98
CA SER A 500 21.51 22.04 1.18
C SER A 500 20.46 21.22 0.41
N ASP A 501 19.43 21.87 -0.14
CA ASP A 501 18.42 21.17 -0.94
C ASP A 501 18.99 20.63 -2.26
N ASP A 502 19.98 21.30 -2.82
CA ASP A 502 20.66 20.87 -4.05
C ASP A 502 21.55 19.64 -3.84
N GLU A 503 22.11 19.46 -2.64
CA GLU A 503 22.94 18.30 -2.29
C GLU A 503 22.13 17.07 -1.93
N LEU A 504 20.84 17.24 -1.61
CA LEU A 504 19.98 16.16 -1.12
C LEU A 504 19.88 14.96 -2.08
N PRO A 505 19.70 15.12 -3.41
CA PRO A 505 19.60 13.99 -4.34
C PRO A 505 20.87 13.14 -4.38
N ASP A 506 22.05 13.73 -4.30
CA ASP A 506 23.32 12.99 -4.31
C ASP A 506 23.64 12.40 -2.93
N ALA A 507 23.29 13.10 -1.86
CA ALA A 507 23.38 12.57 -0.50
C ALA A 507 22.51 11.33 -0.30
N CYS A 508 21.30 11.30 -0.88
CA CYS A 508 20.39 10.15 -0.83
C CYS A 508 20.99 8.88 -1.44
N GLU A 509 21.80 8.99 -2.48
CA GLU A 509 22.51 7.84 -3.08
C GLU A 509 23.70 7.42 -2.20
N ARG A 510 24.48 8.39 -1.72
CA ARG A 510 25.76 8.16 -1.07
C ARG A 510 25.65 7.63 0.36
N TYR A 511 24.68 8.13 1.14
CA TYR A 511 24.57 7.82 2.57
C TYR A 511 23.45 6.83 2.88
N ALA A 512 23.68 5.98 3.87
CA ALA A 512 22.69 5.03 4.37
C ALA A 512 21.98 5.52 5.64
N VAL A 513 22.59 6.47 6.36
CA VAL A 513 22.10 6.96 7.66
C VAL A 513 22.00 8.49 7.63
N PHE A 514 20.84 9.00 8.00
CA PHE A 514 20.53 10.41 8.09
C PHE A 514 20.12 10.76 9.52
N GLY A 515 20.92 11.59 10.21
CA GLY A 515 20.64 12.12 11.54
C GLY A 515 20.09 13.54 11.50
N ARG A 516 19.52 14.01 12.60
CA ARG A 516 18.93 15.35 12.79
C ARG A 516 17.93 15.77 11.70
N VAL A 517 17.14 14.80 11.24
CA VAL A 517 16.17 15.00 10.16
C VAL A 517 14.88 15.59 10.71
N THR A 518 14.46 16.75 10.21
CA THR A 518 13.13 17.33 10.50
C THR A 518 12.03 16.65 9.69
N PRO A 519 10.74 16.74 10.06
CA PRO A 519 9.64 16.17 9.31
C PRO A 519 9.58 16.59 7.83
N THR A 520 9.83 17.89 7.56
CA THR A 520 9.91 18.43 6.20
C THR A 520 11.07 17.84 5.42
N ARG A 521 12.22 17.66 6.09
CA ARG A 521 13.40 17.06 5.50
C ARG A 521 13.23 15.56 5.23
N LYS A 522 12.48 14.83 6.10
CA LYS A 522 12.11 13.42 5.85
C LYS A 522 11.34 13.30 4.53
N LYS A 523 10.36 14.18 4.30
CA LYS A 523 9.59 14.22 3.05
C LYS A 523 10.51 14.51 1.86
N ALA A 524 11.38 15.53 1.95
CA ALA A 524 12.28 15.91 0.87
C ALA A 524 13.24 14.78 0.48
N LEU A 525 13.76 13.99 1.45
CA LEU A 525 14.60 12.83 1.21
C LEU A 525 13.86 11.75 0.39
N VAL A 526 12.62 11.47 0.74
CA VAL A 526 11.78 10.51 0.00
C VAL A 526 11.51 11.00 -1.42
N GLU A 527 11.18 12.29 -1.59
CA GLU A 527 10.93 12.90 -2.89
C GLU A 527 12.18 12.92 -3.77
N ALA A 528 13.37 13.19 -3.19
CA ALA A 528 14.65 13.13 -3.89
C ALA A 528 14.97 11.73 -4.42
N LEU A 529 14.76 10.68 -3.61
CA LEU A 529 14.93 9.30 -4.05
C LEU A 529 13.98 8.95 -5.21
N LYS A 530 12.72 9.37 -5.13
CA LYS A 530 11.74 9.16 -6.20
C LYS A 530 12.10 9.91 -7.48
N ALA A 531 12.63 11.13 -7.37
CA ALA A 531 13.10 11.92 -8.51
C ALA A 531 14.28 11.25 -9.25
N LYS A 532 15.10 10.47 -8.53
CA LYS A 532 16.17 9.62 -9.11
C LYS A 532 15.64 8.32 -9.76
N GLY A 533 14.33 8.06 -9.68
CA GLY A 533 13.66 6.89 -10.30
C GLY A 533 13.50 5.69 -9.38
N HIS A 534 13.76 5.83 -8.08
CA HIS A 534 13.55 4.76 -7.12
C HIS A 534 12.08 4.57 -6.74
N HIS A 535 11.74 3.34 -6.42
CA HIS A 535 10.47 2.98 -5.77
C HIS A 535 10.69 2.92 -4.25
N VAL A 536 10.19 3.92 -3.56
CA VAL A 536 10.49 4.12 -2.14
C VAL A 536 9.38 3.59 -1.25
N ALA A 537 9.72 2.67 -0.34
CA ALA A 537 8.89 2.32 0.80
C ALA A 537 9.38 3.10 2.05
N MET A 538 8.44 3.58 2.87
CA MET A 538 8.73 4.30 4.12
C MET A 538 7.99 3.67 5.29
N THR A 539 8.71 3.45 6.39
CA THR A 539 8.12 3.05 7.68
C THR A 539 8.14 4.21 8.64
N GLY A 540 7.13 4.31 9.49
CA GLY A 540 7.07 5.30 10.55
C GLY A 540 6.04 4.93 11.62
N ASP A 541 6.20 5.49 12.82
CA ASP A 541 5.29 5.31 13.95
C ASP A 541 4.76 6.66 14.49
N GLY A 542 5.51 7.73 14.28
CA GLY A 542 5.20 9.06 14.77
C GLY A 542 4.38 9.90 13.78
N VAL A 543 3.67 10.86 14.33
CA VAL A 543 2.92 11.87 13.58
C VAL A 543 3.85 12.67 12.63
N ASN A 544 5.09 12.86 13.06
CA ASN A 544 6.12 13.56 12.29
C ASN A 544 6.52 12.85 10.99
N ASP A 545 6.17 11.57 10.84
CA ASP A 545 6.47 10.78 9.65
C ASP A 545 5.40 10.87 8.58
N ILE A 546 4.19 11.35 8.91
CA ILE A 546 3.06 11.39 7.99
C ILE A 546 3.36 12.07 6.65
N PRO A 547 4.06 13.23 6.60
CA PRO A 547 4.41 13.85 5.34
C PRO A 547 5.31 12.97 4.45
N ALA A 548 6.28 12.26 5.06
CA ALA A 548 7.17 11.34 4.35
C ALA A 548 6.45 10.05 3.93
N LEU A 549 5.57 9.49 4.79
CA LEU A 549 4.72 8.34 4.48
C LEU A 549 3.81 8.62 3.27
N LYS A 550 3.22 9.81 3.20
CA LYS A 550 2.38 10.22 2.05
C LYS A 550 3.17 10.46 0.76
N ALA A 551 4.42 10.90 0.88
CA ALA A 551 5.29 11.10 -0.26
C ALA A 551 5.82 9.78 -0.84
N ALA A 552 5.97 8.74 -0.01
CA ALA A 552 6.45 7.42 -0.42
C ALA A 552 5.48 6.70 -1.37
N ASP A 553 6.00 5.74 -2.15
CA ASP A 553 5.16 4.89 -2.99
C ASP A 553 4.42 3.84 -2.15
N CYS A 554 5.07 3.32 -1.12
CA CYS A 554 4.47 2.45 -0.12
C CYS A 554 4.73 2.96 1.29
N SER A 555 3.68 3.12 2.08
CA SER A 555 3.74 3.57 3.46
C SER A 555 3.32 2.47 4.44
N ILE A 556 4.09 2.32 5.52
CA ILE A 556 3.93 1.26 6.50
C ILE A 556 3.97 1.85 7.91
N ALA A 557 2.90 1.64 8.68
CA ALA A 557 2.82 2.05 10.07
C ALA A 557 3.02 0.85 11.02
N MET A 558 3.58 1.14 12.21
CA MET A 558 3.73 0.19 13.30
C MET A 558 2.55 0.30 14.28
N ALA A 559 2.14 -0.81 14.88
CA ALA A 559 0.99 -0.85 15.83
C ALA A 559 1.14 0.08 17.04
N GLY A 560 2.37 0.23 17.55
CA GLY A 560 2.66 1.14 18.67
C GLY A 560 2.66 2.63 18.32
N GLY A 561 2.53 2.96 17.03
CA GLY A 561 2.55 4.33 16.55
C GLY A 561 1.23 5.09 16.78
N ALA A 562 1.27 6.39 16.52
CA ALA A 562 0.12 7.28 16.61
C ALA A 562 -1.02 6.82 15.67
N ASP A 563 -2.26 7.00 16.11
CA ASP A 563 -3.44 6.59 15.33
C ASP A 563 -3.53 7.31 13.99
N ALA A 564 -3.13 8.57 13.94
CA ALA A 564 -3.02 9.33 12.70
C ALA A 564 -2.03 8.72 11.70
N THR A 565 -0.89 8.21 12.17
CA THR A 565 0.11 7.53 11.35
C THR A 565 -0.43 6.22 10.78
N LYS A 566 -1.12 5.43 11.62
CA LYS A 566 -1.78 4.20 11.18
C LYS A 566 -2.84 4.47 10.11
N GLN A 567 -3.62 5.55 10.23
CA GLN A 567 -4.64 5.90 9.24
C GLN A 567 -4.06 6.45 7.92
N ALA A 568 -2.91 7.12 7.99
CA ALA A 568 -2.23 7.67 6.82
C ALA A 568 -1.48 6.61 6.00
N ALA A 569 -1.14 5.47 6.61
CA ALA A 569 -0.35 4.42 5.98
C ALA A 569 -1.19 3.46 5.15
N GLN A 570 -0.62 2.91 4.07
CA GLN A 570 -1.26 1.88 3.24
C GLN A 570 -1.27 0.50 3.90
N LEU A 571 -0.27 0.23 4.73
CA LEU A 571 -0.10 -1.01 5.47
C LEU A 571 0.12 -0.70 6.96
N THR A 572 -0.47 -1.49 7.87
CA THR A 572 -0.24 -1.37 9.31
C THR A 572 0.10 -2.75 9.90
N LEU A 573 1.23 -2.83 10.60
CA LEU A 573 1.64 -4.01 11.35
C LEU A 573 0.97 -4.00 12.73
N LEU A 574 -0.10 -4.77 12.92
CA LEU A 574 -0.96 -4.72 14.11
C LEU A 574 -0.31 -5.28 15.39
N ASP A 575 0.71 -6.11 15.25
CA ASP A 575 1.48 -6.70 16.35
C ASP A 575 2.84 -6.03 16.59
N ALA A 576 3.10 -4.93 15.88
CA ALA A 576 4.40 -4.25 15.84
C ALA A 576 5.59 -5.21 15.53
N ASN A 577 5.32 -6.37 14.94
CA ASN A 577 6.33 -7.36 14.64
C ASN A 577 7.02 -7.06 13.30
N PHE A 578 8.20 -6.45 13.38
CA PHE A 578 9.00 -6.10 12.20
C PHE A 578 9.41 -7.32 11.36
N ALA A 579 9.48 -8.53 11.96
CA ALA A 579 9.75 -9.78 11.26
C ALA A 579 8.66 -10.16 10.22
N ASN A 580 7.49 -9.53 10.26
CA ASN A 580 6.46 -9.75 9.25
C ASN A 580 6.75 -9.03 7.92
N MET A 581 7.64 -8.06 7.87
CA MET A 581 7.98 -7.30 6.66
C MET A 581 8.47 -8.18 5.49
N PRO A 582 9.41 -9.14 5.66
CA PRO A 582 9.79 -10.08 4.62
C PRO A 582 8.62 -10.85 4.03
N LEU A 583 7.67 -11.24 4.89
CA LEU A 583 6.49 -12.01 4.48
C LEU A 583 5.51 -11.17 3.64
N ILE A 584 5.38 -9.88 3.96
CA ILE A 584 4.55 -8.94 3.18
C ILE A 584 5.15 -8.74 1.79
N VAL A 585 6.47 -8.54 1.71
CA VAL A 585 7.18 -8.41 0.42
C VAL A 585 7.06 -9.69 -0.40
N ALA A 586 7.26 -10.86 0.22
CA ALA A 586 7.12 -12.16 -0.44
C ALA A 586 5.70 -12.35 -0.99
N GLU A 587 4.67 -11.97 -0.22
CA GLU A 587 3.27 -12.04 -0.67
C GLU A 587 3.00 -11.05 -1.81
N GLY A 588 3.55 -9.84 -1.77
CA GLY A 588 3.48 -8.88 -2.87
C GLY A 588 4.11 -9.41 -4.15
N ARG A 589 5.32 -9.97 -4.06
CA ARG A 589 6.01 -10.61 -5.20
C ARG A 589 5.21 -11.78 -5.75
N ARG A 590 4.63 -12.62 -4.88
CA ARG A 590 3.73 -13.70 -5.29
C ARG A 590 2.57 -13.18 -6.11
N VAL A 591 1.87 -12.16 -5.61
CA VAL A 591 0.69 -11.59 -6.27
C VAL A 591 1.08 -11.03 -7.64
N VAL A 592 2.07 -10.14 -7.72
CA VAL A 592 2.47 -9.49 -8.98
C VAL A 592 3.08 -10.48 -9.96
N GLY A 593 3.92 -11.42 -9.50
CA GLY A 593 4.53 -12.45 -10.33
C GLY A 593 3.48 -13.38 -10.96
N ASN A 594 2.51 -13.82 -10.17
CA ASN A 594 1.41 -14.68 -10.65
C ASN A 594 0.47 -13.93 -11.60
N ILE A 595 0.15 -12.65 -11.30
CA ILE A 595 -0.61 -11.79 -12.23
C ILE A 595 0.14 -11.64 -13.55
N THR A 596 1.45 -11.43 -13.53
CA THR A 596 2.26 -11.28 -14.75
C THR A 596 2.23 -12.54 -15.61
N ARG A 597 2.33 -13.71 -14.98
CA ARG A 597 2.22 -15.02 -15.69
C ARG A 597 0.84 -15.19 -16.31
N ALA A 598 -0.20 -14.99 -15.53
CA ALA A 598 -1.56 -15.14 -15.99
C ALA A 598 -1.91 -14.14 -17.10
N ALA A 599 -1.51 -12.88 -16.93
CA ALA A 599 -1.71 -11.86 -17.96
C ALA A 599 -1.06 -12.22 -19.29
N SER A 600 0.10 -12.92 -19.26
CA SER A 600 0.75 -13.39 -20.47
C SER A 600 -0.13 -14.40 -21.23
N LEU A 601 -0.83 -15.31 -20.54
CA LEU A 601 -1.77 -16.24 -21.17
C LEU A 601 -2.98 -15.53 -21.79
N PHE A 602 -3.59 -14.59 -21.05
CA PHE A 602 -4.73 -13.82 -21.55
C PHE A 602 -4.35 -13.00 -22.80
N LEU A 603 -3.15 -12.40 -22.77
CA LEU A 603 -2.73 -11.51 -23.84
C LEU A 603 -2.39 -12.27 -25.14
N VAL A 604 -1.96 -13.54 -25.08
CA VAL A 604 -1.80 -14.38 -26.27
C VAL A 604 -3.08 -14.41 -27.09
N LYS A 605 -4.23 -14.71 -26.43
CA LYS A 605 -5.53 -14.77 -27.09
C LYS A 605 -5.91 -13.44 -27.73
N THR A 606 -5.77 -12.35 -26.96
CA THR A 606 -6.09 -11.01 -27.44
C THR A 606 -5.25 -10.63 -28.67
N LEU A 607 -3.95 -10.89 -28.63
CA LEU A 607 -3.03 -10.56 -29.71
C LEU A 607 -3.29 -11.37 -30.98
N TYR A 608 -3.45 -12.71 -30.88
CA TYR A 608 -3.69 -13.49 -32.09
C TYR A 608 -5.08 -13.22 -32.68
N SER A 609 -6.11 -13.01 -31.84
CA SER A 609 -7.44 -12.69 -32.35
C SER A 609 -7.48 -11.35 -33.06
N PHE A 610 -6.77 -10.35 -32.52
CA PHE A 610 -6.61 -9.06 -33.17
C PHE A 610 -5.86 -9.17 -34.49
N ALA A 611 -4.71 -9.87 -34.50
CA ALA A 611 -3.91 -10.04 -35.70
C ALA A 611 -4.65 -10.85 -36.78
N LEU A 612 -5.32 -11.95 -36.40
CA LEU A 612 -6.14 -12.74 -37.33
C LEU A 612 -7.32 -11.95 -37.90
N ALA A 613 -7.98 -11.13 -37.08
CA ALA A 613 -9.05 -10.26 -37.56
C ALA A 613 -8.53 -9.27 -38.62
N LEU A 614 -7.36 -8.66 -38.41
CA LEU A 614 -6.71 -7.80 -39.40
C LEU A 614 -6.27 -8.58 -40.66
N LEU A 615 -5.66 -9.75 -40.50
CA LEU A 615 -5.27 -10.59 -41.62
C LEU A 615 -6.48 -11.01 -42.45
N THR A 616 -7.56 -11.43 -41.82
CA THR A 616 -8.80 -11.79 -42.49
C THR A 616 -9.50 -10.57 -43.15
N LEU A 617 -9.27 -9.33 -42.69
CA LEU A 617 -9.72 -8.14 -43.39
C LEU A 617 -8.91 -7.86 -44.65
N LEU A 618 -7.59 -8.12 -44.63
CA LEU A 618 -6.68 -7.84 -45.74
C LEU A 618 -6.70 -8.94 -46.84
N PHE A 619 -6.85 -10.20 -46.44
CA PHE A 619 -6.83 -11.34 -47.35
C PHE A 619 -8.23 -11.94 -47.54
N PRO A 620 -8.53 -12.58 -48.69
CA PRO A 620 -9.83 -13.20 -48.98
C PRO A 620 -9.99 -14.55 -48.26
N VAL A 621 -9.76 -14.58 -46.96
CA VAL A 621 -9.86 -15.75 -46.08
C VAL A 621 -10.93 -15.52 -45.04
N GLU A 622 -11.68 -16.56 -44.67
CA GLU A 622 -12.62 -16.50 -43.58
C GLU A 622 -11.91 -16.50 -42.20
N TYR A 623 -12.53 -15.93 -41.19
CA TYR A 623 -12.00 -16.00 -39.83
C TYR A 623 -12.01 -17.47 -39.35
N PRO A 624 -10.87 -17.99 -38.80
CA PRO A 624 -10.68 -19.44 -38.65
C PRO A 624 -11.43 -20.08 -37.49
N PHE A 625 -11.97 -19.29 -36.55
CA PHE A 625 -12.55 -19.83 -35.31
C PHE A 625 -14.05 -19.56 -35.18
N GLN A 626 -14.70 -20.43 -34.41
CA GLN A 626 -16.04 -20.22 -33.89
C GLN A 626 -16.00 -19.85 -32.39
N PRO A 627 -17.01 -19.13 -31.85
CA PRO A 627 -17.03 -18.70 -30.42
C PRO A 627 -16.86 -19.86 -29.45
N ILE A 628 -17.51 -21.00 -29.70
CA ILE A 628 -17.48 -22.17 -28.83
C ILE A 628 -16.06 -22.82 -28.79
N GLN A 629 -15.33 -22.83 -29.92
CA GLN A 629 -13.94 -23.31 -29.97
C GLN A 629 -13.02 -22.42 -29.16
N LEU A 630 -13.16 -21.10 -29.29
CA LEU A 630 -12.42 -20.14 -28.49
C LEU A 630 -12.75 -20.23 -27.00
N THR A 631 -14.00 -20.58 -26.66
CA THR A 631 -14.41 -20.82 -25.27
C THR A 631 -13.70 -22.03 -24.69
N LEU A 632 -13.62 -23.15 -25.43
CA LEU A 632 -12.88 -24.34 -25.01
C LEU A 632 -11.39 -24.04 -24.81
N ILE A 633 -10.76 -23.42 -25.81
CA ILE A 633 -9.34 -23.04 -25.77
C ILE A 633 -9.09 -22.12 -24.57
N SER A 634 -9.89 -21.05 -24.44
CA SER A 634 -9.74 -20.09 -23.35
C SER A 634 -9.92 -20.71 -21.97
N SER A 635 -10.89 -21.62 -21.80
CA SER A 635 -11.18 -22.24 -20.50
C SER A 635 -10.05 -23.16 -20.06
N LEU A 636 -9.52 -24.01 -20.95
CA LEU A 636 -8.52 -25.03 -20.60
C LEU A 636 -7.06 -24.56 -20.73
N THR A 637 -6.77 -23.56 -21.57
CA THR A 637 -5.38 -23.11 -21.74
C THR A 637 -5.10 -21.77 -21.08
N ILE A 638 -6.12 -20.99 -20.69
CA ILE A 638 -5.95 -19.63 -20.15
C ILE A 638 -6.67 -19.47 -18.79
N GLY A 639 -8.01 -19.55 -18.76
CA GLY A 639 -8.80 -19.11 -17.60
C GLY A 639 -8.56 -19.97 -16.37
N LEU A 640 -8.87 -21.28 -16.47
CA LEU A 640 -8.73 -22.21 -15.35
C LEU A 640 -7.27 -22.38 -14.89
N PRO A 641 -6.28 -22.60 -15.78
CA PRO A 641 -4.88 -22.68 -15.36
C PRO A 641 -4.37 -21.36 -14.78
N ALA A 642 -4.72 -20.20 -15.34
CA ALA A 642 -4.33 -18.91 -14.77
C ALA A 642 -4.84 -18.72 -13.35
N PHE A 643 -6.11 -19.11 -13.08
CA PHE A 643 -6.70 -19.08 -11.75
C PHE A 643 -5.93 -19.99 -10.76
N LEU A 644 -5.66 -21.24 -11.14
CA LEU A 644 -4.94 -22.19 -10.29
C LEU A 644 -3.49 -21.73 -10.01
N LEU A 645 -2.78 -21.21 -11.01
CA LEU A 645 -1.43 -20.69 -10.88
C LEU A 645 -1.36 -19.42 -10.00
N THR A 646 -2.45 -18.66 -9.89
CA THR A 646 -2.50 -17.46 -9.02
C THR A 646 -2.39 -17.82 -7.54
N LEU A 647 -2.77 -19.02 -7.15
CA LEU A 647 -2.72 -19.50 -5.76
C LEU A 647 -1.33 -20.00 -5.35
N GLU A 648 -0.41 -20.17 -6.30
CA GLU A 648 0.91 -20.75 -6.05
C GLU A 648 1.85 -19.78 -5.35
N PRO A 649 2.74 -20.25 -4.42
CA PRO A 649 3.83 -19.46 -3.88
C PRO A 649 4.80 -19.05 -5.00
N ASN A 650 5.15 -17.76 -5.05
CA ASN A 650 6.13 -17.23 -5.99
C ASN A 650 6.93 -16.12 -5.28
N GLN A 651 8.26 -16.27 -5.26
CA GLN A 651 9.17 -15.33 -4.61
C GLN A 651 10.11 -14.63 -5.59
N GLU A 652 9.90 -14.82 -6.90
CA GLU A 652 10.74 -14.18 -7.92
C GLU A 652 10.68 -12.66 -7.81
N ARG A 653 11.85 -12.03 -7.86
CA ARG A 653 11.97 -10.57 -7.87
C ARG A 653 11.34 -10.01 -9.15
N ILE A 654 10.50 -9.00 -8.99
CA ILE A 654 9.87 -8.29 -10.11
C ILE A 654 10.90 -7.34 -10.69
N GLN A 655 11.20 -7.52 -11.99
CA GLN A 655 12.13 -6.66 -12.73
C GLN A 655 11.45 -6.09 -13.97
N GLY A 656 11.63 -4.79 -14.21
CA GLY A 656 11.17 -4.11 -15.42
C GLY A 656 9.67 -3.82 -15.47
N SER A 657 9.19 -3.31 -16.62
CA SER A 657 7.79 -2.97 -16.86
C SER A 657 6.94 -4.23 -17.01
N PHE A 658 5.79 -4.26 -16.35
CA PHE A 658 4.80 -5.33 -16.42
C PHE A 658 4.36 -5.59 -17.87
N LEU A 659 3.97 -4.55 -18.59
CA LEU A 659 3.46 -4.67 -19.95
C LEU A 659 4.51 -5.24 -20.91
N ARG A 660 5.76 -4.79 -20.79
CA ARG A 660 6.87 -5.32 -21.60
C ARG A 660 7.08 -6.80 -21.34
N THR A 661 7.11 -7.21 -20.07
CA THR A 661 7.30 -8.62 -19.69
C THR A 661 6.16 -9.50 -20.20
N VAL A 662 4.92 -9.02 -20.10
CA VAL A 662 3.74 -9.75 -20.59
C VAL A 662 3.76 -9.85 -22.12
N LEU A 663 4.05 -8.75 -22.84
CA LEU A 663 4.12 -8.74 -24.30
C LEU A 663 5.24 -9.65 -24.83
N THR A 664 6.45 -9.60 -24.27
CA THR A 664 7.56 -10.45 -24.70
C THR A 664 7.28 -11.93 -24.54
N ARG A 665 6.46 -12.31 -23.53
CA ARG A 665 6.01 -13.67 -23.31
C ARG A 665 4.83 -14.07 -24.22
N ALA A 666 3.94 -13.14 -24.55
CA ALA A 666 2.72 -13.42 -25.30
C ALA A 666 2.90 -13.43 -26.82
N ILE A 667 3.76 -12.54 -27.37
CA ILE A 667 3.99 -12.39 -28.81
C ILE A 667 4.40 -13.71 -29.50
N PRO A 668 5.31 -14.55 -28.93
CA PRO A 668 5.69 -15.81 -29.57
C PRO A 668 4.51 -16.75 -29.80
N GLY A 669 3.65 -16.92 -28.80
CA GLY A 669 2.44 -17.75 -28.93
C GLY A 669 1.44 -17.17 -29.91
N ALA A 670 1.21 -15.85 -29.86
CA ALA A 670 0.30 -15.18 -30.79
C ALA A 670 0.76 -15.30 -32.25
N ALA A 671 2.04 -15.11 -32.51
CA ALA A 671 2.62 -15.27 -33.84
C ALA A 671 2.47 -16.73 -34.35
N ALA A 672 2.74 -17.72 -33.50
CA ALA A 672 2.57 -19.12 -33.84
C ALA A 672 1.11 -19.46 -34.20
N VAL A 673 0.12 -19.00 -33.39
CA VAL A 673 -1.30 -19.19 -33.71
C VAL A 673 -1.64 -18.54 -35.06
N CYS A 674 -1.22 -17.31 -35.30
CA CYS A 674 -1.51 -16.60 -36.55
C CYS A 674 -0.95 -17.35 -37.78
N ILE A 675 0.33 -17.69 -37.74
CA ILE A 675 1.00 -18.36 -38.88
C ILE A 675 0.36 -19.73 -39.13
N CYS A 676 0.18 -20.53 -38.07
CA CYS A 676 -0.36 -21.89 -38.24
C CYS A 676 -1.85 -21.89 -38.61
N SER A 677 -2.65 -20.92 -38.09
CA SER A 677 -4.05 -20.81 -38.51
C SER A 677 -4.18 -20.40 -39.98
N MET A 678 -3.38 -19.43 -40.43
CA MET A 678 -3.37 -19.03 -41.85
C MET A 678 -2.89 -20.19 -42.75
N ALA A 679 -1.86 -20.96 -42.33
CA ALA A 679 -1.41 -22.15 -43.03
C ALA A 679 -2.49 -23.25 -43.07
N ALA A 680 -3.22 -23.48 -41.98
CA ALA A 680 -4.34 -24.42 -41.95
C ALA A 680 -5.46 -24.01 -42.89
N MET A 681 -5.81 -22.71 -42.94
CA MET A 681 -6.82 -22.18 -43.85
C MET A 681 -6.40 -22.27 -45.34
N ALA A 682 -5.10 -22.25 -45.64
CA ALA A 682 -4.61 -22.48 -46.98
C ALA A 682 -4.82 -23.93 -47.48
N GLY A 683 -5.21 -24.85 -46.61
CA GLY A 683 -5.58 -26.25 -46.95
C GLY A 683 -6.73 -26.34 -47.98
N VAL A 684 -7.59 -25.32 -48.04
CA VAL A 684 -8.63 -25.22 -49.07
C VAL A 684 -8.04 -25.28 -50.48
N ASN A 685 -6.84 -24.73 -50.69
CA ASN A 685 -6.15 -24.79 -51.99
C ASN A 685 -5.66 -26.21 -52.37
N PHE A 686 -5.66 -27.11 -51.39
CA PHE A 686 -5.33 -28.53 -51.60
C PHE A 686 -6.60 -29.41 -51.64
N GLY A 687 -7.79 -28.79 -51.77
CA GLY A 687 -9.06 -29.50 -51.90
C GLY A 687 -9.68 -29.98 -50.58
N TRP A 688 -9.23 -29.44 -49.43
CA TRP A 688 -9.84 -29.73 -48.13
C TRP A 688 -11.06 -28.87 -47.89
N ASP A 689 -12.06 -29.42 -47.20
CA ASP A 689 -13.23 -28.65 -46.82
C ASP A 689 -12.90 -27.53 -45.84
N MET A 690 -13.62 -26.43 -45.95
CA MET A 690 -13.45 -25.27 -45.05
C MET A 690 -13.63 -25.63 -43.57
N ALA A 691 -14.53 -26.58 -43.25
CA ALA A 691 -14.76 -27.03 -41.91
C ALA A 691 -13.58 -27.82 -41.33
N ASP A 692 -12.89 -28.63 -42.16
CA ASP A 692 -11.67 -29.33 -41.79
C ASP A 692 -10.53 -28.34 -41.52
N CYS A 693 -10.37 -27.32 -42.37
CA CYS A 693 -9.36 -26.28 -42.21
C CYS A 693 -9.56 -25.48 -40.91
N LYS A 694 -10.82 -25.14 -40.57
CA LYS A 694 -11.16 -24.48 -39.30
C LYS A 694 -10.90 -25.38 -38.08
N THR A 695 -11.18 -26.69 -38.22
CA THR A 695 -10.85 -27.69 -37.19
C THR A 695 -9.35 -27.76 -36.96
N LEU A 696 -8.53 -27.84 -38.02
CA LEU A 696 -7.07 -27.83 -37.94
C LEU A 696 -6.54 -26.57 -37.27
N ALA A 697 -7.06 -25.39 -37.66
CA ALA A 697 -6.66 -24.12 -37.06
C ALA A 697 -6.98 -24.10 -35.56
N ALA A 698 -8.19 -24.55 -35.13
CA ALA A 698 -8.59 -24.56 -33.74
C ALA A 698 -7.79 -25.56 -32.88
N LEU A 699 -7.51 -26.76 -33.40
CA LEU A 699 -6.66 -27.74 -32.72
C LEU A 699 -5.22 -27.24 -32.57
N CYS A 700 -4.69 -26.61 -33.60
CA CYS A 700 -3.35 -26.00 -33.54
C CYS A 700 -3.31 -24.86 -32.53
N ALA A 701 -4.30 -23.97 -32.50
CA ALA A 701 -4.40 -22.91 -31.52
C ALA A 701 -4.49 -23.44 -30.07
N GLY A 702 -5.23 -24.53 -29.85
CA GLY A 702 -5.28 -25.23 -28.56
C GLY A 702 -3.92 -25.81 -28.16
N ALA A 703 -3.22 -26.47 -29.09
CA ALA A 703 -1.86 -26.99 -28.87
C ALA A 703 -0.87 -25.87 -28.51
N VAL A 704 -0.88 -24.76 -29.25
CA VAL A 704 -0.07 -23.56 -28.92
C VAL A 704 -0.43 -23.00 -27.54
N GLY A 705 -1.72 -22.94 -27.18
CA GLY A 705 -2.18 -22.53 -25.87
C GLY A 705 -1.61 -23.40 -24.74
N LEU A 706 -1.57 -24.74 -24.92
CA LEU A 706 -0.94 -25.68 -23.98
C LEU A 706 0.58 -25.52 -23.94
N MET A 707 1.25 -25.27 -25.08
CA MET A 707 2.68 -24.95 -25.11
C MET A 707 3.00 -23.66 -24.35
N MET A 708 2.14 -22.64 -24.49
CA MET A 708 2.27 -21.39 -23.76
C MET A 708 2.06 -21.59 -22.26
N LEU A 709 1.05 -22.40 -21.86
CA LEU A 709 0.83 -22.77 -20.48
C LEU A 709 2.07 -23.45 -19.87
N TYR A 710 2.66 -24.40 -20.61
CA TYR A 710 3.90 -25.05 -20.20
C TYR A 710 5.05 -24.03 -20.07
N SER A 711 5.27 -23.17 -21.07
CA SER A 711 6.33 -22.16 -21.08
C SER A 711 6.24 -21.20 -19.88
N VAL A 712 5.03 -20.77 -19.51
CA VAL A 712 4.80 -19.89 -18.37
C VAL A 712 4.92 -20.63 -17.03
N SER A 713 4.79 -21.95 -17.03
CA SER A 713 4.87 -22.82 -15.85
C SER A 713 6.29 -23.24 -15.48
N VAL A 714 7.30 -22.98 -16.33
CA VAL A 714 8.71 -23.27 -16.03
C VAL A 714 9.27 -22.24 -15.03
N PRO A 715 10.02 -22.68 -13.98
CA PRO A 715 10.37 -24.05 -13.60
C PRO A 715 9.16 -24.83 -13.08
N LEU A 716 9.07 -26.11 -13.44
CA LEU A 716 7.92 -26.96 -13.09
C LEU A 716 7.95 -27.35 -11.63
N THR A 717 6.97 -26.88 -10.86
CA THR A 717 6.64 -27.42 -9.54
C THR A 717 5.64 -28.58 -9.67
N LYS A 718 5.43 -29.35 -8.59
CA LYS A 718 4.42 -30.44 -8.60
C LYS A 718 3.02 -29.93 -8.99
N LEU A 719 2.64 -28.75 -8.48
CA LEU A 719 1.35 -28.14 -8.82
C LEU A 719 1.27 -27.75 -10.29
N ARG A 720 2.32 -27.08 -10.82
CA ARG A 720 2.36 -26.64 -12.23
C ARG A 720 2.33 -27.82 -13.18
N ALA A 721 3.10 -28.88 -12.88
CA ALA A 721 3.08 -30.10 -13.66
C ALA A 721 1.69 -30.77 -13.67
N ALA A 722 1.03 -30.84 -12.50
CA ALA A 722 -0.32 -31.36 -12.38
C ALA A 722 -1.34 -30.51 -13.18
N VAL A 723 -1.27 -29.17 -13.08
CA VAL A 723 -2.12 -28.27 -13.85
C VAL A 723 -1.91 -28.48 -15.35
N CYS A 724 -0.68 -28.50 -15.83
CA CYS A 724 -0.37 -28.75 -17.25
C CYS A 724 -0.91 -30.10 -17.71
N ALA A 725 -0.71 -31.17 -16.94
CA ALA A 725 -1.21 -32.52 -17.25
C ALA A 725 -2.73 -32.59 -17.31
N VAL A 726 -3.42 -32.05 -16.30
CA VAL A 726 -4.87 -32.05 -16.24
C VAL A 726 -5.50 -31.23 -17.36
N MET A 727 -4.94 -30.05 -17.66
CA MET A 727 -5.43 -29.22 -18.76
C MET A 727 -5.20 -29.87 -20.12
N THR A 728 -4.06 -30.51 -20.33
CA THR A 728 -3.78 -31.26 -21.56
C THR A 728 -4.73 -32.44 -21.71
N ALA A 729 -4.90 -33.25 -20.65
CA ALA A 729 -5.84 -34.37 -20.67
C ALA A 729 -7.29 -33.89 -20.91
N GLY A 730 -7.70 -32.80 -20.25
CA GLY A 730 -9.01 -32.20 -20.46
C GLY A 730 -9.25 -31.72 -21.89
N PHE A 731 -8.24 -31.10 -22.51
CA PHE A 731 -8.32 -30.67 -23.91
C PHE A 731 -8.43 -31.86 -24.86
N VAL A 732 -7.61 -32.91 -24.68
CA VAL A 732 -7.67 -34.14 -25.49
C VAL A 732 -9.02 -34.83 -25.32
N LEU A 733 -9.53 -34.97 -24.10
CA LEU A 733 -10.85 -35.54 -23.83
C LEU A 733 -11.97 -34.75 -24.53
N ALA A 734 -11.90 -33.40 -24.47
CA ALA A 734 -12.88 -32.54 -25.14
C ALA A 734 -12.87 -32.75 -26.66
N VAL A 735 -11.69 -32.85 -27.26
CA VAL A 735 -11.53 -33.09 -28.70
C VAL A 735 -12.01 -34.51 -29.11
N CYS A 736 -11.73 -35.54 -28.28
CA CYS A 736 -12.07 -36.92 -28.64
C CYS A 736 -13.57 -37.23 -28.45
N TYR A 737 -14.13 -36.81 -27.31
CA TYR A 737 -15.50 -37.25 -26.92
C TYR A 737 -16.58 -36.21 -27.17
N PHE A 738 -16.24 -34.90 -27.17
CA PHE A 738 -17.18 -33.80 -27.30
C PHE A 738 -17.06 -33.02 -28.61
N LYS A 739 -16.43 -33.62 -29.63
CA LYS A 739 -16.14 -32.95 -30.92
C LYS A 739 -17.39 -32.34 -31.59
N GLN A 740 -18.54 -33.02 -31.52
CA GLN A 740 -19.80 -32.52 -32.08
C GLN A 740 -20.29 -31.23 -31.38
N ILE A 741 -20.01 -31.08 -30.06
CA ILE A 741 -20.39 -29.89 -29.30
C ILE A 741 -19.53 -28.71 -29.77
N PHE A 742 -18.22 -28.95 -30.01
CA PHE A 742 -17.23 -27.89 -30.36
C PHE A 742 -17.06 -27.73 -31.86
N TYR A 743 -17.90 -28.32 -32.70
CA TYR A 743 -17.80 -28.27 -34.15
C TYR A 743 -16.42 -28.69 -34.69
N PHE A 744 -15.89 -29.80 -34.17
CA PHE A 744 -14.69 -30.44 -34.71
C PHE A 744 -15.10 -31.53 -35.66
N GLU A 745 -14.56 -31.48 -36.89
CA GLU A 745 -14.78 -32.48 -37.94
C GLU A 745 -13.89 -33.73 -37.76
N HIS A 746 -14.24 -34.77 -38.48
CA HIS A 746 -13.45 -35.99 -38.54
C HIS A 746 -12.31 -35.80 -39.53
N LEU A 747 -11.09 -35.64 -39.02
CA LEU A 747 -9.91 -35.47 -39.84
C LEU A 747 -9.47 -36.79 -40.48
N THR A 748 -8.98 -36.74 -41.72
CA THR A 748 -8.32 -37.84 -42.44
C THR A 748 -6.89 -38.01 -41.91
N LEU A 749 -6.26 -39.18 -42.23
CA LEU A 749 -4.87 -39.44 -41.83
C LEU A 749 -3.89 -38.38 -42.35
N ALA A 750 -4.10 -37.90 -43.58
CA ALA A 750 -3.30 -36.81 -44.18
C ALA A 750 -3.44 -35.51 -43.40
N GLN A 751 -4.66 -35.15 -42.94
CA GLN A 751 -4.92 -33.97 -42.13
C GLN A 751 -4.32 -34.09 -40.73
N TYR A 752 -4.32 -35.28 -40.10
CA TYR A 752 -3.58 -35.51 -38.86
C TYR A 752 -2.07 -35.34 -39.05
N GLY A 753 -1.52 -35.76 -40.17
CA GLY A 753 -0.13 -35.51 -40.57
C GLY A 753 0.16 -34.01 -40.70
N ALA A 754 -0.75 -33.27 -41.34
CA ALA A 754 -0.66 -31.81 -41.44
C ALA A 754 -0.75 -31.14 -40.06
N LEU A 755 -1.64 -31.59 -39.16
CA LEU A 755 -1.73 -31.08 -37.78
C LEU A 755 -0.42 -31.27 -37.03
N ALA A 756 0.20 -32.44 -37.13
CA ALA A 756 1.52 -32.71 -36.54
C ALA A 756 2.58 -31.75 -37.08
N GLY A 757 2.61 -31.54 -38.41
CA GLY A 757 3.50 -30.57 -39.05
C GLY A 757 3.27 -29.13 -38.58
N LEU A 758 2.00 -28.69 -38.43
CA LEU A 758 1.65 -27.37 -37.93
C LEU A 758 2.06 -27.20 -36.45
N ILE A 759 1.94 -28.23 -35.61
CA ILE A 759 2.38 -28.21 -34.23
C ILE A 759 3.92 -28.04 -34.14
N VAL A 760 4.67 -28.76 -34.99
CA VAL A 760 6.12 -28.59 -35.05
C VAL A 760 6.48 -27.17 -35.56
N LEU A 761 5.80 -26.68 -36.58
CA LEU A 761 5.98 -25.32 -37.08
C LEU A 761 5.71 -24.29 -35.98
N ALA A 762 4.62 -24.47 -35.20
CA ALA A 762 4.30 -23.60 -34.09
C ALA A 762 5.42 -23.57 -33.06
N ALA A 763 5.97 -24.71 -32.68
CA ALA A 763 7.10 -24.79 -31.73
C ALA A 763 8.34 -24.04 -32.25
N LEU A 764 8.67 -24.20 -33.56
CA LEU A 764 9.77 -23.50 -34.19
C LEU A 764 9.56 -21.98 -34.24
N VAL A 765 8.35 -21.54 -34.60
CA VAL A 765 8.00 -20.11 -34.60
C VAL A 765 8.09 -19.53 -33.19
N MET A 766 7.56 -20.22 -32.20
CA MET A 766 7.66 -19.79 -30.79
C MET A 766 9.11 -19.66 -30.35
N ALA A 767 9.97 -20.63 -30.69
CA ALA A 767 11.38 -20.59 -30.34
C ALA A 767 12.11 -19.43 -31.03
N ALA A 768 11.89 -19.25 -32.35
CA ALA A 768 12.51 -18.19 -33.13
C ALA A 768 12.11 -16.79 -32.65
N VAL A 769 10.81 -16.55 -32.44
CA VAL A 769 10.31 -15.25 -31.96
C VAL A 769 10.76 -14.99 -30.53
N SER A 770 10.79 -16.01 -29.67
CA SER A 770 11.32 -15.88 -28.29
C SER A 770 12.80 -15.53 -28.28
N TRP A 771 13.58 -16.13 -29.16
CA TRP A 771 15.01 -15.83 -29.33
C TRP A 771 15.23 -14.39 -29.84
N ALA A 772 14.47 -13.96 -30.84
CA ALA A 772 14.51 -12.59 -31.33
C ALA A 772 14.11 -11.55 -30.28
N ALA A 773 13.04 -11.84 -29.51
CA ALA A 773 12.56 -10.96 -28.45
C ALA A 773 13.60 -10.75 -27.31
N LYS A 774 14.40 -11.78 -27.01
CA LYS A 774 15.49 -11.68 -26.01
C LYS A 774 16.67 -10.81 -26.49
N ARG A 775 16.86 -10.65 -27.80
CA ARG A 775 17.94 -9.84 -28.38
C ARG A 775 17.61 -8.37 -28.57
N LEU A 776 16.36 -7.98 -28.48
CA LEU A 776 15.98 -6.58 -28.54
C LEU A 776 16.57 -5.84 -27.33
N PRO A 777 17.46 -4.82 -27.56
CA PRO A 777 18.13 -4.11 -26.47
C PRO A 777 17.08 -3.46 -25.58
N GLY A 778 17.08 -3.87 -24.31
CA GLY A 778 16.29 -3.19 -23.32
C GLY A 778 16.86 -1.78 -23.14
N LYS A 779 16.12 -0.74 -23.55
CA LYS A 779 16.40 0.57 -22.97
C LYS A 779 16.36 0.40 -21.46
N LYS A 780 17.52 0.58 -20.79
CA LYS A 780 17.57 0.79 -19.34
C LYS A 780 16.76 2.07 -19.11
N GLY A 781 15.55 1.93 -18.55
CA GLY A 781 14.76 3.03 -18.02
C GLY A 781 15.10 3.22 -16.57
#